data_65a353cb4ab3b2d610e8520dac927fe6
#
_entry.id   65a353cb4ab3b2d610e8520dac927fe6
#
_cell.length_a   1.000
_cell.length_b   1.000
_cell.length_c   1.000
_cell.angle_alpha   90.00
_cell.angle_beta   90.00
_cell.angle_gamma   90.00
#
_symmetry.space_group_name_H-M   'P 1'
#
loop_
_entity.id
_entity.type
_entity.pdbx_description
1 polymer ?
#
loop_
_entity_poly.entity_id
_entity_poly.type
_entity_poly.pdbx_seq_one_letter_code
_entity_poly.pdbx_strand_id
1 'polypeptide(L)'
;MGVFVVYDKQIKIPPRGVKVFSVEITSTEDMNVFLRFEDLNAVCYNCSGTDYLGKEFDKTVSLKKGVPHKLWCGISSAGKGYIAVYGDKNTLLFMGEISAEISENAEEIAHNGDNLQRLAWLNSTIGIDHSVPKPFLPVDCCGKTVKILGRKITLDELGFPLELTSYFNKSAKICGNPTQILSDAMRFCVDGEKFTNVDRRTEIFDDEANFSFVNDSKNFTMRVGVNVCCDGFIGYKVRLTGKSDIDMNDIFLSLPIKRESLKYFIGLGKKGGLFDGKIDWKWNENFNQDGFWAGDTNGGIKIKLKGENYLKPFVNINYNHRKLKVPESWGNTGSGGIRFANDSFIAYSGKRYVKKGETLFFDFDLLFTPTKEIDLEKQFAMRFFHTMFNSETWLERAKKGGANIINVHHGNDLNPFINYPFAEETALKDFVKTAHENDISVKVYYTIRELTVNMPEFKAFRDFGYELIAERNKNAEVLSWQEEAKKWIDENVGNDVIPAWRQPLKGKKYKGFYDAAVITEGQSRMCNFYAEGLNYLVEKTDIDGIYIDDVAYDHATMKRVRKILDKKPNALIDFHQWNHYADLAGKGNCANLYAELYPYVDKCWIGEGFDYNESPEFWLTEISGIPFGVMSEMMDSGNQYRGLLFGMTNRLGWETNESDPLNIWRIFDDYHLDKAELVGWWDDRNEVVLSNSAVRATEYRLGDEKYIAIANFSSDEQKSDIYIEGDVLKTGDYYFYAPPIERFQREQIVMNKIKLGGGKGLFLIVSKK
;
A
#
# COMPACT_ATOMS: atom_id res chain seq x y z
N MET A 1 7.81 51.05 -0.12
CA MET A 1 7.46 49.62 0.06
C MET A 1 7.46 49.32 1.53
N GLY A 2 6.32 48.95 2.09
CA GLY A 2 6.18 48.67 3.52
C GLY A 2 5.52 47.31 3.74
N VAL A 3 6.09 46.53 4.66
CA VAL A 3 5.45 45.35 5.23
C VAL A 3 5.17 45.58 6.71
N PHE A 4 4.02 45.08 7.18
CA PHE A 4 3.69 44.98 8.58
C PHE A 4 3.80 43.53 9.01
N VAL A 5 4.55 43.27 10.08
CA VAL A 5 4.82 41.89 10.54
C VAL A 5 4.32 41.75 11.97
N VAL A 6 3.47 40.76 12.22
CA VAL A 6 2.90 40.46 13.55
C VAL A 6 3.36 39.05 13.95
N TYR A 7 3.99 38.92 15.09
CA TYR A 7 4.46 37.67 15.66
C TYR A 7 4.68 37.78 17.17
N ASP A 8 4.78 36.63 17.85
CA ASP A 8 5.16 36.56 19.25
C ASP A 8 6.67 36.72 19.41
N LYS A 9 7.10 37.77 20.12
CA LYS A 9 8.53 38.09 20.35
C LYS A 9 9.21 37.14 21.33
N GLN A 10 8.44 36.47 22.19
CA GLN A 10 8.94 35.55 23.21
C GLN A 10 8.22 34.21 23.05
N ILE A 11 8.98 33.18 22.71
CA ILE A 11 8.45 31.83 22.49
C ILE A 11 8.86 30.95 23.68
N LYS A 12 7.88 30.31 24.33
CA LYS A 12 8.12 29.30 25.35
C LYS A 12 8.06 27.94 24.70
N ILE A 13 9.16 27.20 24.77
CA ILE A 13 9.32 25.87 24.17
C ILE A 13 9.15 24.82 25.28
N PRO A 14 8.40 23.72 25.07
CA PRO A 14 8.37 22.61 26.01
C PRO A 14 9.75 21.96 26.09
N PRO A 15 10.12 21.31 27.23
CA PRO A 15 11.42 20.69 27.41
C PRO A 15 11.78 19.66 26.35
N ARG A 16 10.76 19.08 25.72
CA ARG A 16 10.88 18.15 24.58
C ARG A 16 9.84 18.52 23.52
N GLY A 17 10.27 18.65 22.27
CA GLY A 17 9.40 18.88 21.12
C GLY A 17 9.61 20.24 20.45
N VAL A 18 8.71 20.58 19.57
CA VAL A 18 8.73 21.78 18.72
C VAL A 18 7.57 22.69 19.13
N LYS A 19 7.86 23.96 19.37
CA LYS A 19 6.83 24.99 19.51
C LYS A 19 6.52 25.57 18.14
N VAL A 20 5.31 25.33 17.64
CA VAL A 20 4.81 25.94 16.39
C VAL A 20 4.16 27.29 16.68
N PHE A 21 4.43 28.27 15.82
CA PHE A 21 3.87 29.61 15.89
C PHE A 21 3.70 30.18 14.47
N SER A 22 2.97 31.29 14.35
CA SER A 22 2.79 31.97 13.07
C SER A 22 3.43 33.35 13.05
N VAL A 23 3.89 33.74 11.87
CA VAL A 23 4.28 35.10 11.52
C VAL A 23 3.31 35.61 10.47
N GLU A 24 2.56 36.67 10.77
CA GLU A 24 1.62 37.26 9.81
C GLU A 24 2.25 38.48 9.14
N ILE A 25 2.22 38.50 7.81
CA ILE A 25 2.79 39.59 7.00
C ILE A 25 1.68 40.21 6.16
N THR A 26 1.58 41.55 6.22
CA THR A 26 0.71 42.35 5.35
C THR A 26 1.56 43.35 4.58
N SER A 27 1.35 43.46 3.28
CA SER A 27 2.07 44.43 2.43
C SER A 27 1.23 45.60 1.95
N THR A 28 1.87 46.73 1.69
CA THR A 28 1.21 47.94 1.15
C THR A 28 1.00 47.87 -0.36
N GLU A 29 1.55 46.88 -1.06
CA GLU A 29 1.43 46.64 -2.48
C GLU A 29 1.58 45.16 -2.78
N ASP A 30 1.23 44.72 -4.01
CA ASP A 30 1.49 43.36 -4.46
C ASP A 30 2.99 43.18 -4.59
N MET A 31 3.55 42.13 -3.91
CA MET A 31 5.00 41.90 -3.92
C MET A 31 5.34 40.46 -3.56
N ASN A 32 6.54 40.06 -3.92
CA ASN A 32 7.13 38.80 -3.48
C ASN A 32 8.11 39.05 -2.33
N VAL A 33 8.05 38.19 -1.32
CA VAL A 33 8.94 38.25 -0.15
C VAL A 33 9.46 36.86 0.21
N PHE A 34 10.61 36.82 0.92
CA PHE A 34 11.04 35.65 1.68
C PHE A 34 11.25 36.01 3.12
N LEU A 35 10.85 35.08 4.00
CA LEU A 35 11.10 35.16 5.42
C LEU A 35 12.29 34.25 5.75
N ARG A 36 13.23 34.77 6.57
CA ARG A 36 14.34 34.01 7.13
C ARG A 36 14.45 34.24 8.63
N PHE A 37 14.97 33.24 9.32
CA PHE A 37 15.41 33.36 10.71
C PHE A 37 16.92 33.54 10.70
N GLU A 38 17.39 34.57 11.39
CA GLU A 38 18.80 34.86 11.56
C GLU A 38 19.19 34.62 13.03
N ASP A 39 20.33 33.95 13.27
CA ASP A 39 20.86 33.60 14.58
C ASP A 39 19.93 32.70 15.43
N LEU A 40 18.87 32.13 14.86
CA LEU A 40 17.93 31.23 15.53
C LEU A 40 17.54 30.08 14.59
N ASN A 41 17.75 28.84 15.04
CA ASN A 41 17.32 27.69 14.27
C ASN A 41 15.80 27.51 14.33
N ALA A 42 15.15 27.74 13.20
CA ALA A 42 13.71 27.53 13.03
C ALA A 42 13.43 26.62 11.84
N VAL A 43 12.47 25.73 12.01
CA VAL A 43 11.91 24.93 10.93
C VAL A 43 10.75 25.70 10.31
N CYS A 44 10.79 25.89 9.01
CA CYS A 44 9.78 26.62 8.27
C CYS A 44 8.89 25.66 7.48
N TYR A 45 7.58 25.92 7.46
CA TYR A 45 6.61 25.05 6.80
C TYR A 45 6.16 25.57 5.45
N ASN A 46 5.82 26.87 5.36
CA ASN A 46 5.41 27.54 4.12
C ASN A 46 6.23 28.79 3.79
N CYS A 47 7.43 28.88 4.29
CA CYS A 47 8.42 29.93 4.01
C CYS A 47 9.81 29.29 3.86
N SER A 48 10.82 30.09 3.50
CA SER A 48 12.21 29.61 3.38
C SER A 48 12.76 29.06 4.68
N GLY A 49 13.60 28.04 4.62
CA GLY A 49 14.21 27.45 5.78
C GLY A 49 14.72 26.05 5.53
N THR A 50 14.71 25.19 6.55
CA THR A 50 15.19 23.81 6.48
C THR A 50 14.00 22.86 6.49
N ASP A 51 13.99 21.88 5.60
CA ASP A 51 12.99 20.82 5.59
C ASP A 51 13.25 19.76 6.68
N TYR A 52 12.36 18.76 6.80
CA TYR A 52 12.47 17.70 7.80
C TYR A 52 13.66 16.76 7.58
N LEU A 53 14.29 16.78 6.40
CA LEU A 53 15.52 16.04 6.10
C LEU A 53 16.79 16.87 6.30
N GLY A 54 16.65 18.09 6.82
CA GLY A 54 17.77 19.00 7.05
C GLY A 54 18.27 19.73 5.79
N LYS A 55 17.51 19.66 4.69
CA LYS A 55 17.86 20.35 3.44
C LYS A 55 17.33 21.77 3.46
N GLU A 56 18.20 22.74 3.20
CA GLU A 56 17.80 24.13 3.03
C GLU A 56 17.01 24.33 1.74
N PHE A 57 15.98 25.15 1.80
CA PHE A 57 15.18 25.55 0.65
C PHE A 57 14.76 27.01 0.75
N ASP A 58 14.68 27.65 -0.42
CA ASP A 58 14.12 29.00 -0.55
C ASP A 58 12.71 28.94 -1.10
N LYS A 59 11.78 29.59 -0.42
CA LYS A 59 10.38 29.71 -0.83
C LYS A 59 9.95 31.15 -0.85
N THR A 60 9.67 31.64 -2.06
CA THR A 60 9.10 32.97 -2.26
C THR A 60 7.61 32.95 -1.93
N VAL A 61 7.17 33.94 -1.21
CA VAL A 61 5.77 34.14 -0.81
C VAL A 61 5.22 35.35 -1.57
N SER A 62 4.15 35.15 -2.33
CA SER A 62 3.49 36.25 -3.06
C SER A 62 2.43 36.88 -2.18
N LEU A 63 2.64 38.13 -1.78
CA LEU A 63 1.73 38.92 -0.99
C LEU A 63 0.82 39.75 -1.87
N LYS A 64 -0.46 39.84 -1.52
CA LYS A 64 -1.43 40.76 -2.10
C LYS A 64 -1.59 41.98 -1.20
N LYS A 65 -1.70 43.15 -1.83
CA LYS A 65 -1.90 44.43 -1.10
C LYS A 65 -3.01 44.36 -0.07
N GLY A 66 -2.66 44.65 1.18
CA GLY A 66 -3.61 44.73 2.28
C GLY A 66 -4.19 43.39 2.76
N VAL A 67 -3.74 42.25 2.18
CA VAL A 67 -4.20 40.93 2.59
C VAL A 67 -3.18 40.30 3.53
N PRO A 68 -3.56 40.00 4.79
CA PRO A 68 -2.68 39.28 5.72
C PRO A 68 -2.35 37.89 5.22
N HIS A 69 -1.07 37.50 5.29
CA HIS A 69 -0.60 36.17 4.94
C HIS A 69 0.14 35.55 6.13
N LYS A 70 -0.26 34.33 6.53
CA LYS A 70 0.36 33.62 7.66
C LYS A 70 1.43 32.65 7.18
N LEU A 71 2.59 32.78 7.80
CA LEU A 71 3.71 31.87 7.68
C LEU A 71 3.86 31.07 8.97
N TRP A 72 4.03 29.75 8.84
CA TRP A 72 4.09 28.82 9.96
C TRP A 72 5.52 28.35 10.16
N CYS A 73 5.97 28.41 11.42
CA CYS A 73 7.33 28.13 11.83
C CYS A 73 7.36 27.30 13.11
N GLY A 74 8.43 26.56 13.35
CA GLY A 74 8.64 25.77 14.54
C GLY A 74 10.03 25.99 15.13
N ILE A 75 10.14 26.08 16.45
CA ILE A 75 11.41 26.20 17.19
C ILE A 75 11.48 25.11 18.24
N SER A 76 12.64 24.40 18.31
CA SER A 76 12.89 23.31 19.26
C SER A 76 14.03 23.58 20.24
N SER A 77 14.76 24.69 20.08
CA SER A 77 15.91 25.05 20.92
C SER A 77 15.84 26.48 21.41
N ALA A 78 16.27 26.70 22.65
CA ALA A 78 16.39 28.04 23.21
C ALA A 78 17.44 28.85 22.44
N GLY A 79 17.19 30.15 22.28
CA GLY A 79 18.07 31.07 21.60
C GLY A 79 17.48 32.45 21.40
N LYS A 80 18.28 33.35 20.87
CA LYS A 80 17.84 34.69 20.43
C LYS A 80 18.26 34.89 18.98
N GLY A 81 17.46 35.57 18.20
CA GLY A 81 17.73 35.88 16.83
C GLY A 81 16.73 36.87 16.27
N TYR A 82 16.62 36.90 14.97
CA TYR A 82 15.78 37.86 14.26
C TYR A 82 14.89 37.15 13.24
N ILE A 83 13.69 37.67 13.09
CA ILE A 83 12.84 37.41 11.92
C ILE A 83 13.15 38.51 10.91
N ALA A 84 13.64 38.12 9.72
CA ALA A 84 13.94 39.03 8.64
C ALA A 84 13.03 38.74 7.43
N VAL A 85 12.41 39.79 6.87
CA VAL A 85 11.63 39.72 5.64
C VAL A 85 12.35 40.48 4.56
N TYR A 86 12.65 39.79 3.48
CA TYR A 86 13.33 40.32 2.31
C TYR A 86 12.38 40.41 1.11
N GLY A 87 12.47 41.46 0.36
CA GLY A 87 11.82 41.63 -0.95
C GLY A 87 12.76 41.29 -2.11
N ASP A 88 12.37 41.72 -3.28
CA ASP A 88 13.18 41.53 -4.50
C ASP A 88 14.63 41.98 -4.33
N LYS A 89 15.56 41.26 -4.97
CA LYS A 89 17.01 41.50 -4.91
C LYS A 89 17.59 41.49 -3.48
N ASN A 90 16.99 40.71 -2.56
CA ASN A 90 17.40 40.66 -1.16
C ASN A 90 17.32 42.00 -0.42
N THR A 91 16.39 42.87 -0.79
CA THR A 91 16.16 44.12 -0.07
C THR A 91 15.51 43.82 1.27
N LEU A 92 16.15 44.18 2.38
CA LEU A 92 15.59 44.02 3.71
C LEU A 92 14.38 44.97 3.89
N LEU A 93 13.19 44.39 4.15
CA LEU A 93 11.95 45.12 4.35
C LEU A 93 11.57 45.22 5.84
N PHE A 94 11.92 44.22 6.62
CA PHE A 94 11.65 44.16 8.05
C PHE A 94 12.70 43.29 8.76
N MET A 95 13.08 43.70 9.98
CA MET A 95 13.84 42.90 10.91
C MET A 95 13.32 43.09 12.31
N GLY A 96 13.02 42.01 13.02
CA GLY A 96 12.51 42.08 14.38
C GLY A 96 13.10 40.99 15.28
N GLU A 97 13.39 41.31 16.52
CA GLU A 97 13.96 40.38 17.49
C GLU A 97 12.93 39.33 17.90
N ILE A 98 13.41 38.11 18.08
CA ILE A 98 12.69 36.95 18.62
C ILE A 98 13.58 36.21 19.60
N SER A 99 12.99 35.77 20.71
CA SER A 99 13.67 34.95 21.69
C SER A 99 12.86 33.69 22.01
N ALA A 100 13.55 32.60 22.22
CA ALA A 100 12.95 31.34 22.60
C ALA A 100 13.60 30.81 23.87
N GLU A 101 12.81 30.37 24.84
CA GLU A 101 13.26 29.79 26.08
C GLU A 101 12.58 28.46 26.38
N ILE A 102 13.28 27.51 26.98
CA ILE A 102 12.70 26.26 27.46
C ILE A 102 11.96 26.55 28.76
N SER A 103 10.71 26.12 28.85
CA SER A 103 9.86 26.30 30.02
C SER A 103 9.26 24.98 30.47
N GLU A 104 9.58 24.55 31.68
CA GLU A 104 9.00 23.33 32.27
C GLU A 104 7.49 23.41 32.52
N ASN A 105 6.95 24.62 32.59
CA ASN A 105 5.50 24.86 32.69
C ASN A 105 4.81 24.97 31.32
N ALA A 106 5.56 24.90 30.20
CA ALA A 106 4.95 24.74 28.91
C ALA A 106 4.49 23.27 28.83
N GLU A 107 3.18 23.07 28.90
CA GLU A 107 2.54 21.77 28.69
C GLU A 107 3.18 21.05 27.51
N GLU A 108 3.13 19.72 27.46
CA GLU A 108 3.46 18.92 26.27
C GLU A 108 2.55 19.33 25.11
N ILE A 109 2.83 20.49 24.57
CA ILE A 109 2.00 21.21 23.59
C ILE A 109 2.13 20.55 22.21
N ALA A 110 3.16 19.71 22.00
CA ALA A 110 3.44 19.06 20.71
C ALA A 110 2.27 18.22 20.16
N HIS A 111 1.28 17.91 21.00
CA HIS A 111 0.13 17.10 20.59
C HIS A 111 -1.21 17.83 20.71
N ASN A 112 -1.20 19.10 21.12
CA ASN A 112 -2.43 19.89 21.23
C ASN A 112 -2.86 20.41 19.86
N GLY A 113 -3.95 19.86 19.31
CA GLY A 113 -4.55 20.31 18.06
C GLY A 113 -5.09 21.74 18.12
N ASP A 114 -5.71 22.13 19.22
CA ASP A 114 -6.34 23.46 19.38
C ASP A 114 -5.30 24.59 19.27
N ASN A 115 -4.07 24.34 19.70
CA ASN A 115 -2.94 25.25 19.58
C ASN A 115 -2.13 25.02 18.30
N LEU A 116 -2.63 24.22 17.35
CA LEU A 116 -2.00 23.87 16.09
C LEU A 116 -0.58 23.25 16.21
N GLN A 117 -0.23 22.69 17.37
CA GLN A 117 1.10 22.13 17.62
C GLN A 117 1.35 20.85 16.82
N ARG A 118 0.30 20.14 16.38
CA ARG A 118 0.40 18.99 15.49
C ARG A 118 0.97 19.35 14.10
N LEU A 119 1.06 20.62 13.74
CA LEU A 119 1.80 21.04 12.54
C LEU A 119 3.28 20.60 12.59
N ALA A 120 3.85 20.39 13.78
CA ALA A 120 5.18 19.81 13.94
C ALA A 120 5.29 18.41 13.33
N TRP A 121 4.19 17.65 13.26
CA TRP A 121 4.14 16.31 12.68
C TRP A 121 4.47 16.29 11.19
N LEU A 122 4.28 17.40 10.47
CA LEU A 122 4.65 17.55 9.07
C LEU A 122 6.15 17.33 8.82
N ASN A 123 6.98 17.51 9.84
CA ASN A 123 8.42 17.33 9.78
C ASN A 123 8.91 16.08 10.55
N SER A 124 8.01 15.18 10.91
CA SER A 124 8.38 13.94 11.58
C SER A 124 9.21 13.03 10.68
N THR A 125 10.26 12.47 11.24
CA THR A 125 11.10 11.44 10.62
C THR A 125 10.86 10.05 11.22
N ILE A 126 9.81 9.89 12.03
CA ILE A 126 9.52 8.62 12.69
C ILE A 126 9.42 7.47 11.69
N GLY A 127 10.08 6.37 11.96
CA GLY A 127 10.14 5.21 11.07
C GLY A 127 11.02 5.41 9.82
N ILE A 128 11.72 6.55 9.67
CA ILE A 128 12.78 6.75 8.68
C ILE A 128 14.10 6.34 9.33
N ASP A 129 14.36 5.03 9.36
CA ASP A 129 15.55 4.41 9.92
C ASP A 129 15.81 3.09 9.20
N HIS A 130 16.87 2.38 9.55
CA HIS A 130 17.22 1.09 8.97
C HIS A 130 16.82 -0.11 9.84
N SER A 131 15.90 0.04 10.78
CA SER A 131 15.32 -1.09 11.51
C SER A 131 14.53 -2.01 10.58
N VAL A 132 14.56 -3.31 10.88
CA VAL A 132 13.87 -4.31 10.06
C VAL A 132 12.43 -4.50 10.56
N PRO A 133 11.41 -4.24 9.74
CA PRO A 133 10.02 -4.47 10.13
C PRO A 133 9.67 -5.95 10.11
N LYS A 134 8.75 -6.38 10.99
CA LYS A 134 8.26 -7.75 11.02
C LYS A 134 7.45 -8.07 9.75
N PRO A 135 7.48 -9.33 9.25
CA PRO A 135 8.21 -10.51 9.79
C PRO A 135 9.60 -10.70 9.18
N PHE A 136 10.18 -9.66 8.55
CA PHE A 136 11.41 -9.79 7.78
C PHE A 136 12.64 -9.99 8.67
N LEU A 137 13.73 -10.41 8.03
CA LEU A 137 15.04 -10.60 8.65
C LEU A 137 16.01 -9.57 8.05
N PRO A 138 17.09 -9.21 8.78
CA PRO A 138 18.15 -8.40 8.22
C PRO A 138 18.67 -8.99 6.91
N VAL A 139 19.04 -8.13 5.95
CA VAL A 139 19.61 -8.58 4.69
C VAL A 139 20.97 -9.23 4.92
N ASP A 140 21.18 -10.41 4.33
CA ASP A 140 22.50 -11.07 4.28
C ASP A 140 23.11 -10.81 2.90
N CYS A 141 24.08 -9.88 2.85
CA CYS A 141 24.70 -9.45 1.60
C CYS A 141 26.17 -9.90 1.52
N CYS A 142 26.48 -10.67 0.47
CA CYS A 142 27.84 -11.10 0.16
C CYS A 142 28.18 -10.77 -1.30
N GLY A 143 29.04 -9.78 -1.50
CA GLY A 143 29.42 -9.33 -2.84
C GLY A 143 28.26 -8.70 -3.60
N LYS A 144 27.70 -9.40 -4.57
CA LYS A 144 26.51 -8.99 -5.38
C LYS A 144 25.31 -9.89 -5.12
N THR A 145 25.38 -10.75 -4.11
CA THR A 145 24.29 -11.65 -3.71
C THR A 145 23.68 -11.16 -2.41
N VAL A 146 22.37 -10.95 -2.44
CA VAL A 146 21.56 -10.54 -1.30
C VAL A 146 20.57 -11.68 -0.99
N LYS A 147 20.59 -12.16 0.25
CA LYS A 147 19.62 -13.11 0.78
C LYS A 147 18.65 -12.36 1.70
N ILE A 148 17.40 -12.64 1.55
CA ILE A 148 16.29 -12.11 2.32
C ILE A 148 15.34 -13.26 2.68
N LEU A 149 14.31 -12.98 3.46
CA LEU A 149 13.34 -13.99 3.88
C LEU A 149 12.85 -14.85 2.70
N GLY A 150 13.23 -16.13 2.66
CA GLY A 150 12.80 -17.11 1.64
C GLY A 150 13.25 -16.83 0.21
N ARG A 151 14.19 -15.90 -0.04
CA ARG A 151 14.60 -15.52 -1.40
C ARG A 151 16.09 -15.14 -1.48
N LYS A 152 16.66 -15.32 -2.68
CA LYS A 152 18.03 -14.92 -3.00
C LYS A 152 18.06 -14.15 -4.31
N ILE A 153 18.73 -13.03 -4.35
CA ILE A 153 18.94 -12.16 -5.50
C ILE A 153 20.44 -12.08 -5.77
N THR A 154 20.87 -12.39 -6.99
CA THR A 154 22.26 -12.22 -7.43
C THR A 154 22.29 -11.23 -8.58
N LEU A 155 23.09 -10.19 -8.49
CA LEU A 155 23.27 -9.17 -9.54
C LEU A 155 24.44 -9.57 -10.47
N ASP A 156 24.35 -9.19 -11.75
CA ASP A 156 25.44 -9.31 -12.72
C ASP A 156 26.50 -8.20 -12.54
N GLU A 157 27.44 -8.08 -13.46
CA GLU A 157 28.51 -7.08 -13.42
C GLU A 157 28.00 -5.66 -13.72
N LEU A 158 26.83 -5.50 -14.34
CA LEU A 158 26.24 -4.22 -14.70
C LEU A 158 25.21 -3.75 -13.69
N GLY A 159 24.83 -4.62 -12.71
CA GLY A 159 23.89 -4.33 -11.64
C GLY A 159 22.48 -4.88 -11.87
N PHE A 160 22.24 -5.72 -12.88
CA PHE A 160 20.93 -6.32 -13.15
C PHE A 160 20.82 -7.74 -12.57
N PRO A 161 19.60 -8.27 -12.31
CA PRO A 161 19.43 -9.61 -11.78
C PRO A 161 20.01 -10.69 -12.72
N LEU A 162 21.03 -11.38 -12.25
CA LEU A 162 21.58 -12.59 -12.87
C LEU A 162 20.75 -13.81 -12.50
N GLU A 163 20.36 -13.89 -11.22
CA GLU A 163 19.56 -14.97 -10.66
C GLU A 163 18.55 -14.45 -9.65
N LEU A 164 17.35 -14.99 -9.70
CA LEU A 164 16.31 -14.82 -8.69
C LEU A 164 15.84 -16.20 -8.23
N THR A 165 16.10 -16.54 -6.97
CA THR A 165 15.78 -17.85 -6.39
C THR A 165 14.75 -17.70 -5.29
N SER A 166 13.62 -18.39 -5.40
CA SER A 166 12.60 -18.52 -4.36
C SER A 166 12.77 -19.86 -3.63
N TYR A 167 12.57 -19.87 -2.32
CA TYR A 167 12.54 -21.05 -1.46
C TYR A 167 11.13 -21.33 -0.93
N PHE A 168 10.13 -20.65 -1.46
CA PHE A 168 8.73 -20.90 -1.13
C PHE A 168 8.15 -22.09 -1.92
N ASN A 169 7.25 -22.83 -1.30
CA ASN A 169 6.37 -23.77 -1.99
C ASN A 169 5.10 -23.04 -2.51
N LYS A 170 4.24 -23.77 -3.22
CA LYS A 170 3.02 -23.20 -3.82
C LYS A 170 1.93 -22.77 -2.81
N SER A 171 2.12 -23.07 -1.52
CA SER A 171 1.28 -22.59 -0.42
C SER A 171 1.93 -21.45 0.37
N ALA A 172 2.91 -20.78 -0.24
CA ALA A 172 3.66 -19.67 0.37
C ALA A 172 4.31 -20.05 1.73
N LYS A 173 4.86 -21.26 1.84
CA LYS A 173 5.69 -21.71 2.98
C LYS A 173 7.14 -21.88 2.53
N ILE A 174 8.09 -21.49 3.36
CA ILE A 174 9.53 -21.72 3.08
C ILE A 174 9.83 -23.19 3.29
N CYS A 175 10.29 -23.88 2.23
CA CYS A 175 10.50 -25.31 2.21
C CYS A 175 11.95 -25.75 1.92
N GLY A 176 12.86 -24.80 1.71
CA GLY A 176 14.26 -25.09 1.42
C GLY A 176 14.56 -25.59 -0.01
N ASN A 177 13.56 -25.95 -0.81
CA ASN A 177 13.72 -26.34 -2.21
C ASN A 177 13.77 -25.10 -3.11
N PRO A 178 14.89 -24.85 -3.81
CA PRO A 178 15.05 -23.65 -4.63
C PRO A 178 14.26 -23.74 -5.94
N THR A 179 13.54 -22.69 -6.27
CA THR A 179 12.94 -22.45 -7.59
C THR A 179 13.64 -21.26 -8.23
N GLN A 180 14.32 -21.50 -9.37
CA GLN A 180 14.92 -20.43 -10.16
C GLN A 180 13.87 -19.81 -11.07
N ILE A 181 13.69 -18.49 -10.94
CA ILE A 181 12.64 -17.78 -11.65
C ILE A 181 13.10 -17.34 -13.05
N LEU A 182 14.34 -16.90 -13.17
CA LEU A 182 14.87 -16.45 -14.46
C LEU A 182 15.45 -17.62 -15.26
N SER A 183 15.21 -17.63 -16.58
CA SER A 183 15.82 -18.56 -17.53
C SER A 183 17.21 -18.11 -18.01
N ASP A 184 17.47 -16.80 -18.02
CA ASP A 184 18.74 -16.13 -18.29
C ASP A 184 18.78 -14.85 -17.45
N ALA A 185 19.90 -14.14 -17.43
CA ALA A 185 20.03 -12.85 -16.75
C ALA A 185 19.03 -11.82 -17.32
N MET A 186 18.44 -11.02 -16.43
CA MET A 186 17.73 -9.81 -16.83
C MET A 186 18.70 -8.83 -17.45
N ARG A 187 18.34 -8.19 -18.57
CA ARG A 187 19.27 -7.34 -19.34
C ARG A 187 18.64 -6.00 -19.68
N PHE A 188 19.36 -4.93 -19.37
CA PHE A 188 19.09 -3.60 -19.94
C PHE A 188 19.99 -3.41 -21.14
N CYS A 189 19.39 -3.31 -22.31
CA CYS A 189 20.08 -3.29 -23.60
C CYS A 189 19.92 -1.93 -24.28
N VAL A 190 21.02 -1.44 -24.81
CA VAL A 190 21.07 -0.29 -25.74
C VAL A 190 21.60 -0.83 -27.05
N ASP A 191 20.79 -0.73 -28.11
CA ASP A 191 21.10 -1.39 -29.38
C ASP A 191 22.46 -0.97 -29.95
N GLY A 192 23.28 -1.95 -30.35
CA GLY A 192 24.64 -1.73 -30.83
C GLY A 192 25.70 -1.40 -29.77
N GLU A 193 25.35 -1.32 -28.47
CA GLU A 193 26.27 -0.97 -27.40
C GLU A 193 26.63 -2.18 -26.52
N LYS A 194 27.89 -2.20 -26.08
CA LYS A 194 28.39 -3.16 -25.08
C LYS A 194 28.94 -2.37 -23.90
N PHE A 195 28.36 -2.61 -22.74
CA PHE A 195 28.79 -1.97 -21.50
C PHE A 195 29.83 -2.81 -20.74
N THR A 196 30.75 -2.07 -20.09
CA THR A 196 31.71 -2.63 -19.15
C THR A 196 31.61 -1.85 -17.84
N ASN A 197 31.57 -2.53 -16.72
CA ASN A 197 31.57 -1.87 -15.42
C ASN A 197 32.93 -1.20 -15.16
N VAL A 198 32.92 0.06 -14.75
CA VAL A 198 34.10 0.88 -14.46
C VAL A 198 34.20 1.31 -13.00
N ASP A 199 33.08 1.34 -12.26
CA ASP A 199 33.04 1.62 -10.84
C ASP A 199 31.84 0.94 -10.19
N ARG A 200 32.00 0.48 -8.95
CA ARG A 200 30.94 -0.11 -8.13
C ARG A 200 31.12 0.31 -6.68
N ARG A 201 30.00 0.69 -6.05
CA ARG A 201 29.91 0.96 -4.61
C ARG A 201 28.79 0.16 -4.00
N THR A 202 28.93 -0.22 -2.74
CA THR A 202 27.92 -0.97 -1.99
C THR A 202 27.83 -0.38 -0.59
N GLU A 203 26.58 -0.15 -0.15
CA GLU A 203 26.25 0.23 1.24
C GLU A 203 25.20 -0.76 1.74
N ILE A 204 25.41 -1.29 2.95
CA ILE A 204 24.56 -2.33 3.53
C ILE A 204 24.03 -1.82 4.85
N PHE A 205 22.71 -1.90 5.00
CA PHE A 205 21.95 -1.64 6.21
C PHE A 205 21.20 -2.91 6.61
N ASP A 206 20.62 -2.93 7.80
CA ASP A 206 19.87 -4.11 8.25
C ASP A 206 18.65 -4.39 7.38
N ASP A 207 17.98 -3.34 6.91
CA ASP A 207 16.72 -3.47 6.13
C ASP A 207 16.91 -3.39 4.61
N GLU A 208 18.12 -3.05 4.12
CA GLU A 208 18.36 -2.94 2.68
C GLU A 208 19.87 -3.00 2.32
N ALA A 209 20.12 -3.37 1.06
CA ALA A 209 21.44 -3.28 0.44
C ALA A 209 21.38 -2.36 -0.79
N ASN A 210 22.23 -1.32 -0.80
CA ASN A 210 22.32 -0.33 -1.84
C ASN A 210 23.56 -0.53 -2.70
N PHE A 211 23.37 -0.59 -4.02
CA PHE A 211 24.46 -0.72 -4.97
C PHE A 211 24.41 0.44 -5.97
N SER A 212 25.59 0.90 -6.36
CA SER A 212 25.76 1.88 -7.42
C SER A 212 26.80 1.37 -8.40
N PHE A 213 26.42 1.29 -9.68
CA PHE A 213 27.28 0.87 -10.77
C PHE A 213 27.46 2.02 -11.77
N VAL A 214 28.68 2.19 -12.25
CA VAL A 214 28.98 3.05 -13.42
C VAL A 214 29.48 2.14 -14.53
N ASN A 215 28.75 2.13 -15.62
CA ASN A 215 29.02 1.27 -16.77
C ASN A 215 29.26 2.13 -18.00
N ASP A 216 30.32 1.86 -18.72
CA ASP A 216 30.71 2.61 -19.91
C ASP A 216 30.62 1.76 -21.17
N SER A 217 30.17 2.39 -22.24
CA SER A 217 30.25 1.88 -23.61
C SER A 217 30.91 2.91 -24.53
N LYS A 218 30.96 2.64 -25.80
CA LYS A 218 31.52 3.59 -26.78
C LYS A 218 30.79 4.93 -26.76
N ASN A 219 29.46 4.89 -26.78
CA ASN A 219 28.64 6.08 -26.97
C ASN A 219 27.86 6.52 -25.75
N PHE A 220 27.85 5.73 -24.66
CA PHE A 220 27.06 6.02 -23.46
C PHE A 220 27.82 5.77 -22.15
N THR A 221 27.45 6.53 -21.12
CA THR A 221 27.68 6.18 -19.72
C THR A 221 26.33 5.80 -19.11
N MET A 222 26.24 4.61 -18.51
CA MET A 222 25.05 4.12 -17.82
C MET A 222 25.33 4.03 -16.32
N ARG A 223 24.60 4.81 -15.52
CA ARG A 223 24.63 4.73 -14.05
C ARG A 223 23.44 3.96 -13.57
N VAL A 224 23.67 2.91 -12.78
CA VAL A 224 22.63 2.04 -12.25
C VAL A 224 22.69 2.08 -10.73
N GLY A 225 21.67 2.65 -10.11
CA GLY A 225 21.42 2.53 -8.68
C GLY A 225 20.45 1.39 -8.42
N VAL A 226 20.79 0.51 -7.48
CA VAL A 226 19.94 -0.62 -7.07
C VAL A 226 19.75 -0.60 -5.58
N ASN A 227 18.51 -0.64 -5.13
CA ASN A 227 18.14 -0.79 -3.72
C ASN A 227 17.42 -2.13 -3.56
N VAL A 228 17.95 -3.05 -2.78
CA VAL A 228 17.35 -4.36 -2.48
C VAL A 228 16.88 -4.34 -1.03
N CYS A 229 15.56 -4.34 -0.81
CA CYS A 229 14.96 -4.30 0.52
C CYS A 229 14.72 -5.72 1.09
N CYS A 230 14.70 -5.83 2.42
CA CYS A 230 14.47 -7.08 3.16
C CYS A 230 13.13 -7.76 2.84
N ASP A 231 12.16 -7.01 2.34
CA ASP A 231 10.82 -7.48 1.96
C ASP A 231 10.70 -8.00 0.51
N GLY A 232 11.77 -7.86 -0.28
CA GLY A 232 11.83 -8.28 -1.69
C GLY A 232 11.48 -7.22 -2.71
N PHE A 233 11.28 -5.99 -2.27
CA PHE A 233 11.24 -4.84 -3.16
C PHE A 233 12.65 -4.52 -3.67
N ILE A 234 12.79 -4.28 -4.98
CA ILE A 234 14.07 -3.94 -5.62
C ILE A 234 13.85 -2.71 -6.49
N GLY A 235 14.37 -1.57 -6.04
CA GLY A 235 14.27 -0.31 -6.77
C GLY A 235 15.45 -0.08 -7.70
N TYR A 236 15.19 0.29 -8.93
CA TYR A 236 16.21 0.63 -9.94
C TYR A 236 16.12 2.09 -10.36
N LYS A 237 17.28 2.77 -10.37
CA LYS A 237 17.46 4.09 -10.97
C LYS A 237 18.49 3.99 -12.09
N VAL A 238 18.05 4.01 -13.34
CA VAL A 238 18.93 3.87 -14.52
C VAL A 238 19.02 5.21 -15.23
N ARG A 239 20.24 5.74 -15.30
CA ARG A 239 20.58 7.00 -15.97
C ARG A 239 21.51 6.71 -17.14
N LEU A 240 21.03 6.93 -18.37
CA LEU A 240 21.77 6.68 -19.59
C LEU A 240 22.15 8.03 -20.24
N THR A 241 23.43 8.39 -20.22
CA THR A 241 23.92 9.67 -20.75
C THR A 241 24.69 9.47 -22.04
N GLY A 242 24.31 10.16 -23.09
CA GLY A 242 24.98 10.16 -24.42
C GLY A 242 26.36 10.84 -24.38
N LYS A 243 27.40 10.18 -24.89
CA LYS A 243 28.75 10.75 -25.08
C LYS A 243 28.91 11.45 -26.43
N SER A 244 28.05 11.15 -27.38
CA SER A 244 27.97 11.70 -28.72
C SER A 244 26.54 11.80 -29.19
N ASP A 245 26.29 12.54 -30.27
CA ASP A 245 25.01 12.52 -30.96
C ASP A 245 24.85 11.18 -31.68
N ILE A 246 23.72 10.49 -31.48
CA ILE A 246 23.53 9.14 -32.00
C ILE A 246 22.04 8.82 -32.26
N ASP A 247 21.79 8.18 -33.40
CA ASP A 247 20.52 7.54 -33.70
C ASP A 247 20.51 6.11 -33.12
N MET A 248 19.48 5.79 -32.32
CA MET A 248 19.29 4.50 -31.69
C MET A 248 18.06 3.80 -32.27
N ASN A 249 18.17 2.50 -32.55
CA ASN A 249 17.01 1.71 -32.97
C ASN A 249 16.11 1.35 -31.80
N ASP A 250 16.69 0.97 -30.65
CA ASP A 250 15.91 0.64 -29.45
C ASP A 250 16.77 0.73 -28.18
N ILE A 251 16.09 0.99 -27.06
CA ILE A 251 16.60 0.82 -25.70
C ILE A 251 15.52 0.01 -24.97
N PHE A 252 15.89 -1.14 -24.41
CA PHE A 252 14.92 -2.05 -23.85
C PHE A 252 15.44 -2.80 -22.63
N LEU A 253 14.49 -3.26 -21.80
CA LEU A 253 14.71 -4.15 -20.69
C LEU A 253 14.10 -5.53 -21.02
N SER A 254 14.89 -6.59 -20.89
CA SER A 254 14.46 -7.97 -21.11
C SER A 254 14.36 -8.70 -19.76
N LEU A 255 13.20 -9.25 -19.46
CA LEU A 255 12.91 -10.05 -18.28
C LEU A 255 12.56 -11.48 -18.71
N PRO A 256 13.53 -12.41 -18.75
CA PRO A 256 13.33 -13.80 -19.15
C PRO A 256 12.87 -14.63 -17.94
N ILE A 257 11.59 -14.97 -17.87
CA ILE A 257 11.03 -15.85 -16.84
C ILE A 257 11.00 -17.28 -17.37
N LYS A 258 11.44 -18.26 -16.55
CA LYS A 258 11.34 -19.67 -16.88
C LYS A 258 9.91 -20.08 -17.17
N ARG A 259 9.69 -20.88 -18.21
CA ARG A 259 8.36 -21.28 -18.65
C ARG A 259 7.59 -22.06 -17.59
N GLU A 260 8.27 -22.90 -16.81
CA GLU A 260 7.70 -23.63 -15.68
C GLU A 260 7.28 -22.73 -14.51
N SER A 261 7.88 -21.53 -14.38
CA SER A 261 7.53 -20.52 -13.38
C SER A 261 6.53 -19.49 -13.92
N LEU A 262 6.22 -19.48 -15.21
CA LEU A 262 5.35 -18.51 -15.86
C LEU A 262 3.96 -19.09 -16.10
N LYS A 263 3.18 -19.27 -15.04
CA LYS A 263 1.84 -19.85 -15.11
C LYS A 263 0.73 -18.79 -15.14
N TYR A 264 0.90 -17.73 -14.38
CA TYR A 264 -0.11 -16.68 -14.19
C TYR A 264 0.41 -15.30 -14.59
N PHE A 265 -0.54 -14.41 -14.89
CA PHE A 265 -0.23 -13.04 -15.30
C PHE A 265 -1.33 -12.07 -14.84
N ILE A 266 -0.93 -10.84 -14.45
CA ILE A 266 -1.83 -9.73 -14.07
C ILE A 266 -1.23 -8.42 -14.60
N GLY A 267 -2.04 -7.55 -15.18
CA GLY A 267 -1.65 -6.20 -15.58
C GLY A 267 -1.74 -5.95 -17.08
N LEU A 268 -1.27 -4.81 -17.52
CA LEU A 268 -1.28 -4.36 -18.92
C LEU A 268 -2.67 -4.46 -19.58
N GLY A 269 -3.73 -4.16 -18.80
CA GLY A 269 -5.11 -4.23 -19.26
C GLY A 269 -5.71 -5.63 -19.32
N LYS A 270 -5.01 -6.66 -18.83
CA LYS A 270 -5.54 -8.02 -18.68
C LYS A 270 -5.95 -8.27 -17.24
N LYS A 271 -7.10 -8.92 -17.05
CA LYS A 271 -7.49 -9.49 -15.75
C LYS A 271 -6.50 -10.58 -15.35
N GLY A 272 -6.36 -10.79 -14.04
CA GLY A 272 -5.56 -11.88 -13.50
C GLY A 272 -6.05 -13.26 -13.95
N GLY A 273 -5.13 -14.17 -14.21
CA GLY A 273 -5.44 -15.51 -14.66
C GLY A 273 -4.24 -16.23 -15.29
N LEU A 274 -4.51 -17.32 -16.05
CA LEU A 274 -3.48 -18.03 -16.76
C LEU A 274 -2.81 -17.16 -17.83
N PHE A 275 -1.50 -17.25 -17.94
CA PHE A 275 -0.75 -16.55 -18.97
C PHE A 275 -0.98 -17.20 -20.34
N ASP A 276 -1.52 -16.47 -21.30
CA ASP A 276 -1.85 -16.94 -22.63
C ASP A 276 -0.68 -16.88 -23.65
N GLY A 277 0.52 -16.48 -23.18
CA GLY A 277 1.70 -16.33 -24.02
C GLY A 277 1.70 -15.10 -24.93
N LYS A 278 0.79 -14.16 -24.77
CA LYS A 278 0.60 -13.04 -25.69
C LYS A 278 0.60 -11.71 -24.94
N ILE A 279 1.58 -10.87 -25.14
CA ILE A 279 1.63 -9.47 -24.74
C ILE A 279 2.15 -8.65 -25.92
N ASP A 280 1.38 -7.66 -26.30
CA ASP A 280 1.75 -6.56 -27.20
C ASP A 280 1.01 -5.32 -26.73
N TRP A 281 1.60 -4.65 -25.75
CA TRP A 281 0.98 -3.54 -25.04
C TRP A 281 1.70 -2.22 -25.36
N LYS A 282 0.91 -1.16 -25.53
CA LYS A 282 1.37 0.21 -25.73
C LYS A 282 0.92 1.11 -24.60
N TRP A 283 1.74 2.08 -24.27
CA TRP A 283 1.37 3.10 -23.29
C TRP A 283 0.09 3.83 -23.69
N ASN A 284 -0.80 3.99 -22.72
CA ASN A 284 -2.05 4.73 -22.87
C ASN A 284 -2.31 5.54 -21.59
N GLU A 285 -2.35 6.86 -21.71
CA GLU A 285 -2.56 7.77 -20.59
C GLU A 285 -3.91 7.58 -19.87
N ASN A 286 -4.91 7.00 -20.56
CA ASN A 286 -6.23 6.73 -19.97
C ASN A 286 -6.28 5.42 -19.19
N PHE A 287 -5.23 4.60 -19.24
CA PHE A 287 -5.13 3.36 -18.50
C PHE A 287 -4.11 3.53 -17.37
N ASN A 288 -4.52 3.24 -16.15
CA ASN A 288 -3.65 3.25 -14.98
C ASN A 288 -2.81 1.97 -14.90
N GLN A 289 -2.04 1.74 -15.95
CA GLN A 289 -1.19 0.56 -16.14
C GLN A 289 0.24 1.00 -16.38
N ASP A 290 1.15 0.64 -15.48
CA ASP A 290 2.57 1.00 -15.53
C ASP A 290 3.50 -0.23 -15.44
N GLY A 291 2.90 -1.43 -15.40
CA GLY A 291 3.63 -2.68 -15.26
C GLY A 291 2.71 -3.89 -15.12
N PHE A 292 3.28 -5.01 -14.72
CA PHE A 292 2.59 -6.29 -14.58
C PHE A 292 3.22 -7.15 -13.49
N TRP A 293 2.50 -8.18 -13.06
CA TRP A 293 3.05 -9.31 -12.32
C TRP A 293 2.95 -10.56 -13.17
N ALA A 294 3.99 -11.40 -13.15
CA ALA A 294 4.04 -12.68 -13.83
C ALA A 294 4.78 -13.72 -12.99
N GLY A 295 4.26 -14.95 -12.93
CA GLY A 295 4.88 -16.01 -12.13
C GLY A 295 3.95 -17.17 -11.80
N ASP A 296 4.30 -17.89 -10.73
CA ASP A 296 3.47 -18.89 -10.05
C ASP A 296 3.38 -18.51 -8.54
N THR A 297 2.62 -19.24 -7.76
CA THR A 297 2.41 -18.97 -6.33
C THR A 297 3.67 -19.18 -5.47
N ASN A 298 4.65 -19.97 -5.94
CA ASN A 298 5.94 -20.16 -5.27
C ASN A 298 7.06 -19.24 -5.76
N GLY A 299 6.80 -18.43 -6.78
CA GLY A 299 7.78 -17.47 -7.28
C GLY A 299 7.25 -16.66 -8.45
N GLY A 300 7.27 -15.35 -8.30
CA GLY A 300 6.83 -14.42 -9.33
C GLY A 300 7.51 -13.06 -9.21
N ILE A 301 7.39 -12.26 -10.24
CA ILE A 301 7.97 -10.94 -10.33
C ILE A 301 6.91 -9.94 -10.76
N LYS A 302 6.71 -8.91 -9.93
CA LYS A 302 6.07 -7.68 -10.39
C LYS A 302 7.13 -6.75 -10.92
N ILE A 303 6.89 -6.12 -12.05
CA ILE A 303 7.67 -5.00 -12.58
C ILE A 303 6.78 -3.78 -12.73
N LYS A 304 7.33 -2.60 -12.39
CA LYS A 304 6.71 -1.29 -12.58
C LYS A 304 7.70 -0.37 -13.25
N LEU A 305 7.36 0.20 -14.40
CA LEU A 305 8.22 1.10 -15.18
C LEU A 305 7.99 2.56 -14.76
N LYS A 306 9.07 3.30 -14.49
CA LYS A 306 9.04 4.66 -13.98
C LYS A 306 9.98 5.59 -14.74
N GLY A 307 9.82 6.88 -14.53
CA GLY A 307 10.75 7.92 -14.99
C GLY A 307 11.24 8.78 -13.84
N GLU A 308 12.00 9.82 -14.14
CA GLU A 308 12.57 10.73 -13.14
C GLU A 308 11.52 11.36 -12.22
N ASN A 309 10.41 11.84 -12.80
CA ASN A 309 9.31 12.50 -12.09
C ASN A 309 8.05 11.60 -12.13
N TYR A 310 8.23 10.36 -11.70
CA TYR A 310 7.14 9.39 -11.71
C TYR A 310 6.05 9.78 -10.73
N LEU A 311 4.81 9.81 -11.23
CA LEU A 311 3.60 9.92 -10.43
C LEU A 311 2.88 8.58 -10.49
N LYS A 312 2.68 7.98 -9.31
CA LYS A 312 1.99 6.69 -9.16
C LYS A 312 0.59 6.77 -9.79
N PRO A 313 0.15 5.75 -10.55
CA PRO A 313 -1.26 5.57 -10.86
C PRO A 313 -2.11 5.57 -9.59
N PHE A 314 -3.33 6.04 -9.66
CA PHE A 314 -4.27 6.10 -8.55
C PHE A 314 -3.84 6.95 -7.35
N VAL A 315 -2.98 7.92 -7.54
CA VAL A 315 -2.82 8.91 -6.49
C VAL A 315 -4.14 9.62 -6.31
N ASN A 316 -4.85 9.21 -5.27
CA ASN A 316 -6.15 9.73 -4.90
C ASN A 316 -7.17 9.69 -6.06
N ILE A 317 -7.27 8.56 -6.75
CA ILE A 317 -8.11 8.39 -7.96
C ILE A 317 -9.57 8.72 -7.70
N ASN A 318 -10.07 8.47 -6.50
CA ASN A 318 -11.47 8.73 -6.15
C ASN A 318 -11.83 10.22 -6.19
N TYR A 319 -10.84 11.10 -6.16
CA TYR A 319 -11.03 12.54 -6.06
C TYR A 319 -10.31 13.34 -7.13
N ASN A 320 -9.27 12.79 -7.71
CA ASN A 320 -8.49 13.44 -8.74
C ASN A 320 -8.21 12.47 -9.89
N HIS A 321 -9.10 12.44 -10.87
CA HIS A 321 -9.01 11.61 -12.08
C HIS A 321 -7.83 12.03 -12.95
N ARG A 322 -6.62 11.87 -12.43
CA ARG A 322 -5.41 12.15 -13.18
C ARG A 322 -5.15 11.03 -14.17
N LYS A 323 -4.92 11.42 -15.43
CA LYS A 323 -4.39 10.50 -16.42
C LYS A 323 -3.00 10.03 -15.99
N LEU A 324 -2.66 8.80 -16.39
CA LEU A 324 -1.31 8.29 -16.19
C LEU A 324 -0.29 9.23 -16.82
N LYS A 325 0.68 9.66 -16.05
CA LYS A 325 1.87 10.31 -16.61
C LYS A 325 2.80 9.22 -17.15
N VAL A 326 2.74 9.02 -18.47
CA VAL A 326 3.60 8.04 -19.14
C VAL A 326 5.07 8.39 -18.89
N PRO A 327 5.90 7.46 -18.39
CA PRO A 327 7.32 7.71 -18.20
C PRO A 327 8.00 8.06 -19.52
N GLU A 328 8.63 9.24 -19.58
CA GLU A 328 9.07 9.87 -20.83
C GLU A 328 10.06 8.99 -21.63
N SER A 329 11.05 8.39 -20.94
CA SER A 329 12.03 7.55 -21.61
C SER A 329 11.45 6.22 -22.08
N TRP A 330 10.57 5.59 -21.28
CA TRP A 330 9.89 4.34 -21.67
C TRP A 330 8.82 4.57 -22.73
N GLY A 331 8.06 5.65 -22.64
CA GLY A 331 6.97 5.96 -23.57
C GLY A 331 7.47 6.44 -24.93
N ASN A 332 8.54 7.22 -24.93
CA ASN A 332 9.20 7.76 -26.13
C ASN A 332 8.18 8.26 -27.17
N THR A 333 7.36 9.22 -26.77
CA THR A 333 6.33 9.84 -27.64
C THR A 333 5.38 8.84 -28.33
N GLY A 334 5.06 7.71 -27.63
CA GLY A 334 4.16 6.67 -28.14
C GLY A 334 4.83 5.50 -28.86
N SER A 335 6.15 5.54 -29.03
CA SER A 335 6.91 4.45 -29.68
C SER A 335 7.12 3.26 -28.75
N GLY A 336 7.15 3.47 -27.43
CA GLY A 336 7.42 2.48 -26.41
C GLY A 336 6.25 1.56 -26.08
N GLY A 337 6.57 0.45 -25.43
CA GLY A 337 5.57 -0.54 -24.98
C GLY A 337 6.21 -1.75 -24.33
N ILE A 338 5.39 -2.79 -24.11
CA ILE A 338 5.81 -4.08 -23.57
C ILE A 338 5.30 -5.19 -24.50
N ARG A 339 6.17 -6.12 -24.88
CA ARG A 339 5.82 -7.32 -25.65
C ARG A 339 6.39 -8.57 -25.01
N PHE A 340 5.77 -9.71 -25.26
CA PHE A 340 6.32 -11.02 -24.94
C PHE A 340 6.85 -11.67 -26.21
N ALA A 341 8.14 -11.95 -26.25
CA ALA A 341 8.80 -12.58 -27.39
C ALA A 341 10.05 -13.35 -26.92
N ASN A 342 10.34 -14.49 -27.56
CA ASN A 342 11.50 -15.33 -27.24
C ASN A 342 11.57 -15.69 -25.75
N ASP A 343 10.44 -16.10 -25.17
CA ASP A 343 10.27 -16.44 -23.76
C ASP A 343 10.70 -15.33 -22.76
N SER A 344 10.62 -14.06 -23.20
CA SER A 344 10.97 -12.88 -22.39
C SER A 344 9.91 -11.79 -22.51
N PHE A 345 9.66 -11.11 -21.41
CA PHE A 345 8.98 -9.82 -21.44
C PHE A 345 10.00 -8.75 -21.81
N ILE A 346 9.70 -7.97 -22.83
CA ILE A 346 10.56 -6.92 -23.36
C ILE A 346 9.85 -5.59 -23.23
N ALA A 347 10.29 -4.75 -22.28
CA ALA A 347 9.90 -3.36 -22.19
C ALA A 347 10.82 -2.56 -23.11
N TYR A 348 10.28 -2.01 -24.19
CA TYR A 348 11.05 -1.33 -25.24
C TYR A 348 10.60 0.13 -25.39
N SER A 349 11.52 0.97 -25.87
CA SER A 349 11.27 2.38 -26.10
C SER A 349 11.19 2.78 -27.58
N GLY A 350 11.69 1.96 -28.49
CA GLY A 350 11.71 2.22 -29.93
C GLY A 350 12.78 3.24 -30.36
N LYS A 351 12.75 3.61 -31.64
CA LYS A 351 13.73 4.52 -32.23
C LYS A 351 13.75 5.89 -31.56
N ARG A 352 14.96 6.42 -31.38
CA ARG A 352 15.17 7.78 -30.90
C ARG A 352 16.54 8.33 -31.29
N TYR A 353 16.63 9.64 -31.34
CA TYR A 353 17.89 10.38 -31.42
C TYR A 353 18.26 10.86 -30.02
N VAL A 354 19.49 10.59 -29.59
CA VAL A 354 20.03 11.02 -28.30
C VAL A 354 21.17 12.02 -28.57
N LYS A 355 21.10 13.19 -27.94
CA LYS A 355 22.13 14.23 -28.06
C LYS A 355 23.28 13.94 -27.11
N LYS A 356 24.46 14.46 -27.47
CA LYS A 356 25.60 14.46 -26.55
C LYS A 356 25.25 15.24 -25.28
N GLY A 357 25.45 14.58 -24.11
CA GLY A 357 25.14 15.12 -22.78
C GLY A 357 23.68 14.95 -22.35
N GLU A 358 22.79 14.50 -23.22
CA GLU A 358 21.43 14.19 -22.85
C GLU A 358 21.39 12.94 -21.95
N THR A 359 20.57 12.99 -20.89
CA THR A 359 20.37 11.86 -19.95
C THR A 359 18.94 11.37 -20.06
N LEU A 360 18.77 10.07 -20.27
CA LEU A 360 17.50 9.36 -20.26
C LEU A 360 17.34 8.62 -18.94
N PHE A 361 16.09 8.55 -18.44
CA PHE A 361 15.73 8.01 -17.14
C PHE A 361 14.85 6.77 -17.31
N PHE A 362 15.43 5.59 -17.16
CA PHE A 362 14.77 4.30 -17.29
C PHE A 362 14.59 3.62 -15.91
N ASP A 363 13.94 4.32 -14.99
CA ASP A 363 13.70 3.77 -13.65
C ASP A 363 12.64 2.69 -13.69
N PHE A 364 12.77 1.71 -12.82
CA PHE A 364 11.77 0.67 -12.61
C PHE A 364 11.90 0.06 -11.21
N ASP A 365 10.83 -0.58 -10.76
CA ASP A 365 10.83 -1.38 -9.54
C ASP A 365 10.50 -2.84 -9.87
N LEU A 366 11.07 -3.75 -9.10
CA LEU A 366 10.67 -5.14 -9.03
C LEU A 366 10.15 -5.45 -7.63
N LEU A 367 9.17 -6.35 -7.54
CA LEU A 367 8.82 -7.02 -6.29
C LEU A 367 8.92 -8.52 -6.52
N PHE A 368 9.76 -9.17 -5.75
CA PHE A 368 9.95 -10.62 -5.80
C PHE A 368 9.00 -11.29 -4.83
N THR A 369 8.02 -12.06 -5.34
CA THR A 369 6.94 -12.70 -4.58
C THR A 369 7.11 -14.23 -4.52
N PRO A 370 6.49 -14.94 -3.54
CA PRO A 370 5.80 -14.40 -2.35
C PRO A 370 6.74 -13.59 -1.46
N THR A 371 6.21 -12.61 -0.71
CA THR A 371 7.05 -11.73 0.11
C THR A 371 7.31 -12.28 1.51
N LYS A 372 6.38 -13.07 2.03
CA LYS A 372 6.41 -13.72 3.36
C LYS A 372 5.59 -14.99 3.38
N GLU A 373 5.73 -15.75 4.45
CA GLU A 373 4.94 -16.97 4.68
C GLU A 373 3.49 -16.64 5.05
N ILE A 374 2.58 -17.52 4.63
CA ILE A 374 1.20 -17.55 5.12
C ILE A 374 1.14 -18.46 6.35
N ASP A 375 0.84 -17.90 7.49
CA ASP A 375 0.66 -18.59 8.76
C ASP A 375 -0.83 -18.84 9.00
N LEU A 376 -1.31 -20.06 8.80
CA LEU A 376 -2.74 -20.40 8.94
C LEU A 376 -3.22 -20.26 10.38
N GLU A 377 -2.38 -20.58 11.38
CA GLU A 377 -2.74 -20.39 12.78
C GLU A 377 -3.08 -18.92 13.06
N LYS A 378 -2.19 -18.02 12.67
CA LYS A 378 -2.42 -16.58 12.78
C LYS A 378 -3.61 -16.13 11.93
N GLN A 379 -3.72 -16.61 10.69
CA GLN A 379 -4.77 -16.18 9.76
C GLN A 379 -6.18 -16.56 10.22
N PHE A 380 -6.38 -17.79 10.71
CA PHE A 380 -7.70 -18.28 11.15
C PHE A 380 -8.05 -17.82 12.56
N ALA A 381 -7.07 -17.43 13.38
CA ALA A 381 -7.30 -16.80 14.67
C ALA A 381 -7.83 -15.36 14.54
N MET A 382 -7.62 -14.66 13.41
CA MET A 382 -8.12 -13.31 13.19
C MET A 382 -9.60 -13.33 12.81
N ARG A 383 -10.48 -12.90 13.72
CA ARG A 383 -11.94 -12.87 13.55
C ARG A 383 -12.45 -11.46 13.78
N PHE A 384 -12.94 -10.86 12.72
CA PHE A 384 -13.20 -9.43 12.68
C PHE A 384 -14.66 -9.10 12.92
N PHE A 385 -14.88 -8.08 13.74
CA PHE A 385 -16.13 -7.34 13.85
C PHE A 385 -15.93 -5.94 13.29
N HIS A 386 -16.72 -5.56 12.29
CA HIS A 386 -16.58 -4.29 11.62
C HIS A 386 -17.95 -3.70 11.24
N THR A 387 -18.27 -2.53 11.78
CA THR A 387 -19.44 -1.73 11.42
C THR A 387 -19.23 -0.28 11.85
N MET A 388 -20.01 0.65 11.30
CA MET A 388 -20.01 2.05 11.73
C MET A 388 -21.20 2.40 12.65
N PHE A 389 -22.12 1.46 12.92
CA PHE A 389 -23.38 1.74 13.58
C PHE A 389 -23.39 1.20 15.01
N ASN A 390 -24.03 1.97 15.93
CA ASN A 390 -24.33 1.55 17.31
C ASN A 390 -23.08 1.10 18.08
N SER A 391 -22.09 1.97 18.20
CA SER A 391 -20.79 1.69 18.83
C SER A 391 -20.91 1.15 20.26
N GLU A 392 -21.97 1.54 20.99
CA GLU A 392 -22.27 1.04 22.32
C GLU A 392 -22.56 -0.47 22.41
N THR A 393 -22.87 -1.12 21.29
CA THR A 393 -23.17 -2.56 21.24
C THR A 393 -22.03 -3.42 20.71
N TRP A 394 -20.93 -2.80 20.25
CA TRP A 394 -19.89 -3.53 19.52
C TRP A 394 -19.20 -4.62 20.32
N LEU A 395 -18.82 -4.32 21.55
CA LEU A 395 -18.16 -5.31 22.42
C LEU A 395 -19.03 -6.54 22.68
N GLU A 396 -20.32 -6.31 23.01
CA GLU A 396 -21.27 -7.40 23.26
C GLU A 396 -21.48 -8.24 21.99
N ARG A 397 -21.69 -7.58 20.83
CA ARG A 397 -21.93 -8.26 19.56
C ARG A 397 -20.69 -9.02 19.08
N ALA A 398 -19.51 -8.45 19.17
CA ALA A 398 -18.25 -9.11 18.81
C ALA A 398 -18.04 -10.36 19.68
N LYS A 399 -18.16 -10.23 21.01
CA LYS A 399 -18.01 -11.34 21.96
C LYS A 399 -19.01 -12.46 21.70
N LYS A 400 -20.30 -12.12 21.53
CA LYS A 400 -21.35 -13.09 21.22
C LYS A 400 -21.11 -13.84 19.91
N GLY A 401 -20.58 -13.15 18.91
CA GLY A 401 -20.23 -13.73 17.60
C GLY A 401 -18.87 -14.42 17.55
N GLY A 402 -18.08 -14.39 18.63
CA GLY A 402 -16.74 -15.00 18.65
C GLY A 402 -15.69 -14.23 17.86
N ALA A 403 -15.93 -12.94 17.58
CA ALA A 403 -14.91 -12.05 17.01
C ALA A 403 -13.96 -11.56 18.11
N ASN A 404 -12.68 -11.48 17.81
CA ASN A 404 -11.63 -11.05 18.73
C ASN A 404 -10.90 -9.78 18.26
N ILE A 405 -11.34 -9.18 17.17
CA ILE A 405 -10.79 -7.93 16.63
C ILE A 405 -11.96 -7.02 16.24
N ILE A 406 -11.97 -5.79 16.77
CA ILE A 406 -12.94 -4.75 16.38
C ILE A 406 -12.25 -3.71 15.52
N ASN A 407 -12.79 -3.44 14.34
CA ASN A 407 -12.40 -2.30 13.51
C ASN A 407 -13.30 -1.10 13.83
N VAL A 408 -12.76 -0.09 14.50
CA VAL A 408 -13.46 1.17 14.78
C VAL A 408 -13.48 2.00 13.50
N HIS A 409 -14.60 1.89 12.76
CA HIS A 409 -14.83 2.70 11.56
C HIS A 409 -14.96 4.19 11.91
N HIS A 410 -14.80 5.10 10.95
CA HIS A 410 -15.12 6.51 11.16
C HIS A 410 -16.65 6.75 11.11
N GLY A 411 -17.09 7.93 11.54
CA GLY A 411 -18.50 8.35 11.47
C GLY A 411 -19.36 7.98 12.67
N ASN A 412 -18.76 7.74 13.84
CA ASN A 412 -19.43 7.45 15.13
C ASN A 412 -18.80 8.23 16.28
N ASP A 413 -19.27 7.99 17.52
CA ASP A 413 -18.81 8.74 18.69
C ASP A 413 -17.38 8.39 19.14
N LEU A 414 -16.78 7.28 18.68
CA LEU A 414 -15.40 6.88 19.01
C LEU A 414 -14.38 7.43 17.98
N ASN A 415 -14.78 7.49 16.72
CA ASN A 415 -13.98 8.00 15.62
C ASN A 415 -14.87 8.82 14.68
N PRO A 416 -15.20 10.06 15.05
CA PRO A 416 -16.22 10.84 14.34
C PRO A 416 -15.78 11.25 12.94
N PHE A 417 -14.49 11.54 12.74
CA PHE A 417 -13.98 12.12 11.52
C PHE A 417 -13.02 11.19 10.79
N ILE A 418 -13.10 11.20 9.47
CA ILE A 418 -12.19 10.41 8.63
C ILE A 418 -10.74 10.86 8.85
N ASN A 419 -9.85 9.90 9.07
CA ASN A 419 -8.41 10.11 9.26
C ASN A 419 -8.02 11.10 10.37
N TYR A 420 -8.96 11.37 11.30
CA TYR A 420 -8.71 12.26 12.43
C TYR A 420 -9.32 11.70 13.74
N PRO A 421 -8.86 10.52 14.21
CA PRO A 421 -9.38 9.90 15.44
C PRO A 421 -9.00 10.65 16.72
N PHE A 422 -8.21 11.71 16.61
CA PHE A 422 -7.76 12.54 17.74
C PHE A 422 -8.89 13.39 18.36
N ALA A 423 -10.01 13.55 17.65
CA ALA A 423 -11.14 14.36 18.12
C ALA A 423 -11.81 13.77 19.37
N GLU A 424 -11.85 12.44 19.51
CA GLU A 424 -12.47 11.72 20.62
C GLU A 424 -11.46 10.75 21.29
N GLU A 425 -10.21 11.19 21.42
CA GLU A 425 -9.09 10.40 21.94
C GLU A 425 -9.42 9.70 23.27
N THR A 426 -10.04 10.43 24.23
CA THR A 426 -10.40 9.86 25.54
C THR A 426 -11.42 8.74 25.40
N ALA A 427 -12.49 8.94 24.63
CA ALA A 427 -13.52 7.91 24.42
C ALA A 427 -12.94 6.69 23.69
N LEU A 428 -12.08 6.90 22.68
CA LEU A 428 -11.39 5.83 21.99
C LEU A 428 -10.48 5.04 22.94
N LYS A 429 -9.68 5.72 23.76
CA LYS A 429 -8.79 5.10 24.75
C LYS A 429 -9.56 4.23 25.77
N ASP A 430 -10.67 4.78 26.31
CA ASP A 430 -11.51 4.04 27.26
C ASP A 430 -12.15 2.83 26.62
N PHE A 431 -12.57 2.94 25.35
CA PHE A 431 -13.09 1.81 24.59
C PHE A 431 -12.03 0.73 24.37
N VAL A 432 -10.81 1.11 23.94
CA VAL A 432 -9.68 0.19 23.74
C VAL A 432 -9.38 -0.55 25.04
N LYS A 433 -9.27 0.16 26.17
CA LYS A 433 -9.04 -0.46 27.47
C LYS A 433 -10.11 -1.49 27.81
N THR A 434 -11.39 -1.12 27.64
CA THR A 434 -12.50 -2.05 27.93
C THR A 434 -12.50 -3.26 27.00
N ALA A 435 -12.12 -3.10 25.73
CA ALA A 435 -11.97 -4.18 24.77
C ALA A 435 -10.85 -5.14 25.20
N HIS A 436 -9.69 -4.62 25.61
CA HIS A 436 -8.57 -5.43 26.12
C HIS A 436 -8.93 -6.23 27.38
N GLU A 437 -9.74 -5.66 28.29
CA GLU A 437 -10.27 -6.38 29.45
C GLU A 437 -11.20 -7.56 29.08
N ASN A 438 -11.61 -7.64 27.80
CA ASN A 438 -12.42 -8.72 27.22
C ASN A 438 -11.67 -9.55 26.18
N ASP A 439 -10.33 -9.49 26.13
CA ASP A 439 -9.47 -10.19 25.17
C ASP A 439 -9.81 -9.84 23.70
N ILE A 440 -10.24 -8.60 23.44
CA ILE A 440 -10.57 -8.10 22.10
C ILE A 440 -9.58 -7.01 21.71
N SER A 441 -8.91 -7.19 20.58
CA SER A 441 -8.03 -6.21 19.96
C SER A 441 -8.83 -5.13 19.23
N VAL A 442 -8.32 -3.89 19.20
CA VAL A 442 -9.00 -2.76 18.57
C VAL A 442 -8.11 -2.13 17.50
N LYS A 443 -8.62 -2.03 16.29
CA LYS A 443 -8.02 -1.29 15.20
C LYS A 443 -8.88 -0.10 14.83
N VAL A 444 -8.24 0.93 14.28
CA VAL A 444 -8.93 2.18 13.91
C VAL A 444 -8.85 2.38 12.39
N TYR A 445 -9.94 2.85 11.80
CA TYR A 445 -9.94 3.35 10.44
C TYR A 445 -9.00 4.56 10.36
N TYR A 446 -7.87 4.38 9.69
CA TYR A 446 -6.84 5.38 9.54
C TYR A 446 -6.11 5.18 8.21
N THR A 447 -6.69 5.76 7.17
CA THR A 447 -6.14 5.82 5.81
C THR A 447 -5.60 7.21 5.52
N ILE A 448 -5.03 7.50 4.37
CA ILE A 448 -4.41 8.82 4.12
C ILE A 448 -5.00 9.54 2.90
N ARG A 449 -6.06 9.05 2.35
CA ARG A 449 -6.62 9.49 1.08
C ARG A 449 -7.33 10.84 1.15
N GLU A 450 -8.01 11.08 2.22
CA GLU A 450 -8.77 12.29 2.52
C GLU A 450 -8.60 12.69 3.98
N LEU A 451 -9.02 13.92 4.29
CA LEU A 451 -8.94 14.47 5.64
C LEU A 451 -10.14 15.37 5.93
N THR A 452 -10.66 15.30 7.14
CA THR A 452 -11.79 16.12 7.53
C THR A 452 -11.45 17.60 7.55
N VAL A 453 -12.37 18.43 7.05
CA VAL A 453 -12.24 19.90 7.17
C VAL A 453 -12.53 20.40 8.58
N ASN A 454 -13.02 19.53 9.47
CA ASN A 454 -13.33 19.88 10.87
C ASN A 454 -12.10 19.82 11.80
N MET A 455 -10.95 19.37 11.31
CA MET A 455 -9.73 19.37 12.13
C MET A 455 -9.21 20.79 12.35
N PRO A 456 -8.67 21.12 13.54
CA PRO A 456 -8.13 22.45 13.84
C PRO A 456 -7.03 22.90 12.87
N GLU A 457 -6.19 21.99 12.39
CA GLU A 457 -5.06 22.25 11.50
C GLU A 457 -5.47 22.56 10.05
N PHE A 458 -6.72 22.29 9.64
CA PHE A 458 -7.15 22.39 8.24
C PHE A 458 -6.89 23.78 7.64
N LYS A 459 -7.17 24.83 8.41
CA LYS A 459 -6.94 26.21 7.96
C LYS A 459 -5.46 26.48 7.73
N ALA A 460 -4.59 26.01 8.62
CA ALA A 460 -3.15 26.12 8.45
C ALA A 460 -2.66 25.30 7.24
N PHE A 461 -3.22 24.10 7.01
CA PHE A 461 -2.91 23.31 5.82
C PHE A 461 -3.23 24.05 4.52
N ARG A 462 -4.29 24.85 4.50
CA ARG A 462 -4.61 25.74 3.36
C ARG A 462 -3.54 26.81 3.13
N ASP A 463 -2.93 27.34 4.19
CA ASP A 463 -1.86 28.35 4.09
C ASP A 463 -0.58 27.79 3.43
N PHE A 464 -0.42 26.46 3.38
CA PHE A 464 0.67 25.79 2.65
C PHE A 464 0.42 25.70 1.12
N GLY A 465 -0.71 26.20 0.65
CA GLY A 465 -1.14 26.05 -0.74
C GLY A 465 -1.56 24.60 -1.05
N TYR A 466 -1.18 24.10 -2.22
CA TYR A 466 -1.56 22.75 -2.66
C TYR A 466 -0.47 21.69 -2.39
N GLU A 467 0.32 21.89 -1.35
CA GLU A 467 1.30 20.89 -0.93
C GLU A 467 0.66 19.74 -0.15
N LEU A 468 -0.35 20.03 0.67
CA LEU A 468 -1.02 19.07 1.55
C LEU A 468 -2.44 18.74 1.07
N ILE A 469 -3.19 19.75 0.63
CA ILE A 469 -4.56 19.65 0.13
C ILE A 469 -4.54 19.59 -1.39
N ALA A 470 -5.26 18.65 -1.99
CA ALA A 470 -5.30 18.49 -3.43
C ALA A 470 -6.04 19.64 -4.11
N GLU A 471 -5.40 20.26 -5.12
CA GLU A 471 -6.00 21.31 -5.94
C GLU A 471 -7.03 20.74 -6.90
N ARG A 472 -8.22 21.33 -6.93
CA ARG A 472 -9.22 21.06 -7.95
C ARG A 472 -8.83 21.78 -9.24
N ASN A 473 -8.27 21.06 -10.19
CA ASN A 473 -8.08 21.62 -11.51
C ASN A 473 -9.43 21.76 -12.26
N LYS A 474 -9.47 22.61 -13.30
CA LYS A 474 -10.71 22.88 -14.07
C LYS A 474 -11.28 21.65 -14.78
N ASN A 475 -10.52 20.58 -14.91
CA ASN A 475 -10.89 19.35 -15.59
C ASN A 475 -11.12 18.18 -14.59
N ALA A 476 -11.05 18.43 -13.29
CA ALA A 476 -11.35 17.40 -12.29
C ALA A 476 -12.88 17.15 -12.30
N GLU A 477 -13.28 15.98 -12.75
CA GLU A 477 -14.67 15.54 -12.61
C GLU A 477 -14.96 15.28 -11.13
N VAL A 478 -16.04 15.85 -10.64
CA VAL A 478 -16.58 15.54 -9.31
C VAL A 478 -17.54 14.38 -9.49
N LEU A 479 -17.29 13.30 -8.78
CA LEU A 479 -18.13 12.11 -8.85
C LEU A 479 -19.53 12.38 -8.25
N SER A 480 -20.54 11.70 -8.73
CA SER A 480 -21.95 11.97 -8.37
C SER A 480 -22.20 11.92 -6.85
N TRP A 481 -21.54 11.03 -6.12
CA TRP A 481 -21.64 10.94 -4.65
C TRP A 481 -20.95 12.08 -3.90
N GLN A 482 -20.17 12.92 -4.60
CA GLN A 482 -19.46 14.06 -4.04
C GLN A 482 -20.20 15.39 -4.22
N GLU A 483 -21.33 15.42 -4.94
CA GLU A 483 -22.02 16.66 -5.29
C GLU A 483 -22.45 17.45 -4.06
N GLU A 484 -22.99 16.79 -3.04
CA GLU A 484 -23.38 17.48 -1.80
C GLU A 484 -22.15 18.03 -1.02
N ALA A 485 -21.08 17.23 -0.97
CA ALA A 485 -19.82 17.67 -0.38
C ALA A 485 -19.24 18.85 -1.16
N LYS A 486 -19.28 18.79 -2.49
CA LYS A 486 -18.84 19.88 -3.38
C LYS A 486 -19.55 21.19 -3.06
N LYS A 487 -20.87 21.17 -2.99
CA LYS A 487 -21.66 22.38 -2.71
C LYS A 487 -21.23 23.02 -1.41
N TRP A 488 -21.16 22.24 -0.36
CA TRP A 488 -20.78 22.76 0.96
C TRP A 488 -19.31 23.26 0.99
N ILE A 489 -18.37 22.51 0.38
CA ILE A 489 -16.95 22.90 0.29
C ILE A 489 -16.80 24.21 -0.50
N ASP A 490 -17.49 24.36 -1.64
CA ASP A 490 -17.44 25.58 -2.46
C ASP A 490 -17.93 26.81 -1.70
N GLU A 491 -18.96 26.66 -0.85
CA GLU A 491 -19.55 27.74 -0.06
C GLU A 491 -18.74 28.10 1.20
N ASN A 492 -18.07 27.13 1.83
CA ASN A 492 -17.48 27.30 3.15
C ASN A 492 -15.94 27.20 3.19
N VAL A 493 -15.32 26.57 2.21
CA VAL A 493 -13.87 26.32 2.18
C VAL A 493 -13.22 26.99 0.98
N GLY A 494 -13.77 26.80 -0.21
CA GLY A 494 -13.29 27.32 -1.49
C GLY A 494 -13.51 26.35 -2.65
N ASN A 495 -13.70 26.91 -3.84
CA ASN A 495 -13.98 26.14 -5.06
C ASN A 495 -12.71 25.53 -5.71
N ASP A 496 -11.58 25.70 -5.10
CA ASP A 496 -10.25 25.23 -5.51
C ASP A 496 -9.81 23.94 -4.79
N VAL A 497 -10.63 23.42 -3.86
CA VAL A 497 -10.39 22.20 -3.11
C VAL A 497 -11.22 21.05 -3.69
N ILE A 498 -10.62 19.85 -3.81
CA ILE A 498 -11.34 18.65 -4.23
C ILE A 498 -12.17 18.13 -3.06
N PRO A 499 -13.52 18.09 -3.17
CA PRO A 499 -14.37 17.48 -2.15
C PRO A 499 -14.17 15.97 -2.15
N ALA A 500 -14.16 15.35 -0.98
CA ALA A 500 -14.14 13.91 -0.83
C ALA A 500 -15.52 13.37 -0.41
N TRP A 501 -15.78 13.21 0.86
CA TRP A 501 -17.02 12.66 1.37
C TRP A 501 -17.86 13.72 2.10
N ARG A 502 -19.17 13.53 2.07
CA ARG A 502 -20.09 14.02 3.08
C ARG A 502 -20.84 12.83 3.65
N GLN A 503 -20.74 12.63 4.95
CA GLN A 503 -21.46 11.57 5.61
C GLN A 503 -22.20 12.10 6.83
N PRO A 504 -23.51 11.83 6.97
CA PRO A 504 -24.22 12.10 8.22
C PRO A 504 -23.62 11.19 9.28
N LEU A 505 -23.15 11.78 10.38
CA LEU A 505 -22.62 11.02 11.50
C LEU A 505 -23.73 10.24 12.18
N LYS A 506 -23.43 9.02 12.58
CA LYS A 506 -24.33 8.11 13.29
C LYS A 506 -24.18 8.23 14.82
N GLY A 507 -23.33 9.17 15.29
CA GLY A 507 -23.15 9.50 16.69
C GLY A 507 -24.16 10.55 17.18
N LYS A 508 -24.12 10.81 18.50
CA LYS A 508 -25.01 11.78 19.17
C LYS A 508 -24.43 13.18 19.20
N LYS A 509 -23.10 13.30 19.24
CA LYS A 509 -22.35 14.54 19.44
C LYS A 509 -22.18 15.34 18.14
N TYR A 510 -21.94 14.67 17.02
CA TYR A 510 -21.65 15.29 15.73
C TYR A 510 -22.77 15.02 14.74
N LYS A 511 -23.12 16.02 13.91
CA LYS A 511 -24.27 15.93 12.98
C LYS A 511 -23.88 15.68 11.53
N GLY A 512 -22.62 15.69 11.21
CA GLY A 512 -22.11 15.47 9.87
C GLY A 512 -20.68 15.96 9.75
N PHE A 513 -20.01 15.53 8.69
CA PHE A 513 -18.68 15.98 8.37
C PHE A 513 -18.51 16.12 6.84
N TYR A 514 -17.50 16.89 6.48
CA TYR A 514 -17.06 17.06 5.11
C TYR A 514 -15.56 16.83 5.06
N ASP A 515 -15.12 16.23 3.98
CA ASP A 515 -13.73 15.83 3.80
C ASP A 515 -13.18 16.41 2.51
N ALA A 516 -11.89 16.68 2.52
CA ALA A 516 -11.13 17.16 1.36
C ALA A 516 -10.05 16.14 0.99
N ALA A 517 -9.77 16.02 -0.30
CA ALA A 517 -8.69 15.18 -0.78
C ALA A 517 -7.32 15.77 -0.42
N VAL A 518 -6.37 14.91 -0.05
CA VAL A 518 -5.02 15.30 0.35
C VAL A 518 -3.96 14.75 -0.62
N ILE A 519 -2.78 15.37 -0.60
CA ILE A 519 -1.62 14.93 -1.38
C ILE A 519 -0.88 13.84 -0.62
N THR A 520 -0.74 12.68 -1.25
CA THR A 520 -0.10 11.49 -0.68
C THR A 520 1.03 10.93 -1.55
N GLU A 521 1.44 11.69 -2.56
CA GLU A 521 2.48 11.27 -3.50
C GLU A 521 3.85 11.26 -2.84
N GLY A 522 4.57 10.15 -2.99
CA GLY A 522 5.91 10.00 -2.47
C GLY A 522 6.01 10.17 -0.96
N GLN A 523 7.19 10.50 -0.49
CA GLN A 523 7.42 10.87 0.92
C GLN A 523 7.04 12.34 1.13
N SER A 524 5.74 12.63 1.12
CA SER A 524 5.22 13.97 1.35
C SER A 524 5.20 14.32 2.85
N ARG A 525 5.09 15.61 3.17
CA ARG A 525 4.86 16.03 4.56
C ARG A 525 3.51 15.57 5.09
N MET A 526 2.53 15.32 4.22
CA MET A 526 1.28 14.68 4.61
C MET A 526 1.51 13.26 5.13
N CYS A 527 2.42 12.49 4.49
CA CYS A 527 2.83 11.17 4.99
C CYS A 527 3.54 11.26 6.35
N ASN A 528 4.32 12.32 6.59
CA ASN A 528 4.95 12.56 7.89
C ASN A 528 3.91 12.84 8.98
N PHE A 529 2.92 13.69 8.69
CA PHE A 529 1.80 13.98 9.60
C PHE A 529 1.02 12.71 9.94
N TYR A 530 0.73 11.90 8.94
CA TYR A 530 0.05 10.63 9.10
C TYR A 530 0.86 9.65 9.96
N ALA A 531 2.16 9.48 9.66
CA ALA A 531 3.03 8.56 10.39
C ALA A 531 3.18 8.96 11.87
N GLU A 532 3.38 10.26 12.16
CA GLU A 532 3.46 10.75 13.56
C GLU A 532 2.11 10.61 14.27
N GLY A 533 1.00 10.89 13.57
CA GLY A 533 -0.34 10.66 14.10
C GLY A 533 -0.59 9.21 14.47
N LEU A 534 -0.13 8.27 13.64
CA LEU A 534 -0.19 6.84 13.96
C LEU A 534 0.63 6.50 15.20
N ASN A 535 1.86 7.02 15.28
CA ASN A 535 2.71 6.83 16.46
C ASN A 535 2.02 7.34 17.73
N TYR A 536 1.42 8.51 17.64
CA TYR A 536 0.66 9.10 18.75
C TYR A 536 -0.51 8.21 19.19
N LEU A 537 -1.30 7.68 18.24
CA LEU A 537 -2.41 6.77 18.53
C LEU A 537 -1.94 5.50 19.23
N VAL A 538 -0.87 4.87 18.74
CA VAL A 538 -0.30 3.66 19.36
C VAL A 538 0.13 3.94 20.81
N GLU A 539 0.80 5.07 21.05
CA GLU A 539 1.34 5.40 22.38
C GLU A 539 0.27 5.90 23.38
N LYS A 540 -0.74 6.62 22.92
CA LYS A 540 -1.71 7.29 23.79
C LYS A 540 -3.03 6.55 23.96
N THR A 541 -3.49 5.86 22.92
CA THR A 541 -4.76 5.15 22.94
C THR A 541 -4.61 3.63 22.99
N ASP A 542 -3.39 3.12 22.83
CA ASP A 542 -3.04 1.70 22.90
C ASP A 542 -3.76 0.82 21.85
N ILE A 543 -4.05 1.36 20.67
CA ILE A 543 -4.67 0.60 19.57
C ILE A 543 -3.79 -0.55 19.10
N ASP A 544 -4.41 -1.62 18.59
CA ASP A 544 -3.74 -2.85 18.11
C ASP A 544 -3.54 -2.87 16.60
N GLY A 545 -3.73 -1.76 15.93
CA GLY A 545 -3.51 -1.65 14.50
C GLY A 545 -4.44 -0.68 13.80
N ILE A 546 -4.43 -0.78 12.48
CA ILE A 546 -5.21 0.10 11.60
C ILE A 546 -5.96 -0.69 10.53
N TYR A 547 -7.07 -0.12 10.10
CA TYR A 547 -7.79 -0.49 8.89
C TYR A 547 -7.59 0.60 7.85
N ILE A 548 -7.03 0.22 6.71
CA ILE A 548 -6.73 1.12 5.60
C ILE A 548 -7.74 0.85 4.49
N ASP A 549 -8.35 1.92 3.99
CA ASP A 549 -9.35 1.86 2.94
C ASP A 549 -8.83 2.53 1.67
N ASP A 550 -8.43 1.72 0.70
CA ASP A 550 -7.97 2.13 -0.63
C ASP A 550 -6.92 3.26 -0.60
N VAL A 551 -5.73 2.91 -0.19
CA VAL A 551 -4.64 3.85 0.07
C VAL A 551 -3.89 4.26 -1.19
N ALA A 552 -3.34 5.48 -1.15
CA ALA A 552 -2.57 6.05 -2.25
C ALA A 552 -1.09 6.33 -1.94
N TYR A 553 -0.56 5.94 -0.78
CA TYR A 553 0.86 6.12 -0.48
C TYR A 553 1.74 4.99 -1.06
N ASP A 554 3.04 5.19 -1.03
CA ASP A 554 4.02 4.30 -1.62
C ASP A 554 4.56 3.24 -0.64
N HIS A 555 5.42 2.35 -1.14
CA HIS A 555 6.11 1.31 -0.39
C HIS A 555 6.87 1.86 0.84
N ALA A 556 7.60 2.97 0.69
CA ALA A 556 8.40 3.53 1.78
C ALA A 556 7.52 4.03 2.93
N THR A 557 6.38 4.64 2.63
CA THR A 557 5.40 5.07 3.64
C THR A 557 4.78 3.87 4.35
N MET A 558 4.41 2.80 3.62
CA MET A 558 3.87 1.59 4.25
C MET A 558 4.91 0.90 5.16
N LYS A 559 6.18 0.88 4.75
CA LYS A 559 7.30 0.39 5.59
C LYS A 559 7.39 1.17 6.91
N ARG A 560 7.28 2.50 6.86
CA ARG A 560 7.23 3.37 8.06
C ARG A 560 6.05 3.01 8.96
N VAL A 561 4.86 2.86 8.38
CA VAL A 561 3.64 2.46 9.08
C VAL A 561 3.84 1.14 9.82
N ARG A 562 4.42 0.13 9.16
CA ARG A 562 4.70 -1.17 9.80
C ARG A 562 5.68 -1.02 10.96
N LYS A 563 6.80 -0.30 10.78
CA LYS A 563 7.79 -0.05 11.85
C LYS A 563 7.17 0.63 13.08
N ILE A 564 6.27 1.57 12.88
CA ILE A 564 5.55 2.24 13.98
C ILE A 564 4.66 1.25 14.73
N LEU A 565 3.89 0.44 14.01
CA LEU A 565 3.00 -0.55 14.60
C LEU A 565 3.76 -1.70 15.28
N ASP A 566 4.97 -2.04 14.81
CA ASP A 566 5.83 -3.07 15.41
C ASP A 566 6.31 -2.73 16.83
N LYS A 567 6.15 -1.48 17.28
CA LYS A 567 6.31 -1.09 18.69
C LYS A 567 5.33 -1.83 19.61
N LYS A 568 4.18 -2.25 19.07
CA LYS A 568 3.18 -3.03 19.79
C LYS A 568 3.19 -4.49 19.31
N PRO A 569 3.28 -5.48 20.22
CA PRO A 569 3.19 -6.90 19.85
C PRO A 569 1.87 -7.19 19.13
N ASN A 570 1.94 -7.97 18.05
CA ASN A 570 0.79 -8.43 17.29
C ASN A 570 -0.10 -7.34 16.66
N ALA A 571 0.41 -6.13 16.51
CA ALA A 571 -0.34 -5.09 15.82
C ALA A 571 -0.57 -5.45 14.35
N LEU A 572 -1.79 -5.16 13.86
CA LEU A 572 -2.29 -5.61 12.57
C LEU A 572 -2.53 -4.44 11.60
N ILE A 573 -2.31 -4.71 10.32
CA ILE A 573 -2.69 -3.83 9.21
C ILE A 573 -3.66 -4.58 8.31
N ASP A 574 -4.89 -4.08 8.23
CA ASP A 574 -5.86 -4.52 7.24
C ASP A 574 -5.92 -3.55 6.08
N PHE A 575 -6.02 -4.07 4.89
CA PHE A 575 -6.08 -3.28 3.68
C PHE A 575 -7.31 -3.64 2.85
N HIS A 576 -8.29 -2.75 2.83
CA HIS A 576 -9.48 -2.86 2.00
C HIS A 576 -9.19 -2.38 0.58
N GLN A 577 -9.67 -3.13 -0.40
CA GLN A 577 -9.55 -2.84 -1.82
C GLN A 577 -10.93 -2.95 -2.49
N TRP A 578 -11.30 -1.96 -3.30
CA TRP A 578 -12.41 -2.07 -4.22
C TRP A 578 -11.91 -2.40 -5.62
N ASN A 579 -12.77 -2.93 -6.50
CA ASN A 579 -12.35 -3.34 -7.83
C ASN A 579 -12.08 -2.13 -8.74
N HIS A 580 -10.81 -1.88 -9.04
CA HIS A 580 -10.38 -0.83 -9.96
C HIS A 580 -10.43 -1.24 -11.44
N TYR A 581 -10.76 -2.48 -11.78
CA TYR A 581 -10.83 -2.95 -13.16
C TYR A 581 -12.09 -2.44 -13.87
N ALA A 582 -12.26 -1.11 -13.87
CA ALA A 582 -13.34 -0.37 -14.47
C ALA A 582 -12.77 0.75 -15.36
N ASP A 583 -13.56 1.23 -16.33
CA ASP A 583 -13.10 2.31 -17.23
C ASP A 583 -12.79 3.60 -16.46
N LEU A 584 -13.59 3.94 -15.46
CA LEU A 584 -13.37 5.09 -14.57
C LEU A 584 -12.02 5.03 -13.88
N ALA A 585 -11.59 3.86 -13.48
CA ALA A 585 -10.31 3.62 -12.81
C ALA A 585 -9.16 3.27 -13.76
N GLY A 586 -9.36 3.41 -15.07
CA GLY A 586 -8.33 3.12 -16.07
C GLY A 586 -7.92 1.65 -16.09
N LYS A 587 -8.85 0.73 -15.80
CA LYS A 587 -8.66 -0.74 -15.79
C LYS A 587 -7.50 -1.20 -14.92
N GLY A 588 -7.33 -0.59 -13.74
CA GLY A 588 -6.30 -0.97 -12.79
C GLY A 588 -6.59 -2.33 -12.14
N ASN A 589 -5.59 -3.18 -12.06
CA ASN A 589 -5.66 -4.44 -11.31
C ASN A 589 -5.20 -4.18 -9.88
N CYS A 590 -6.05 -4.36 -8.87
CA CYS A 590 -5.71 -4.08 -7.47
C CYS A 590 -4.47 -4.83 -7.01
N ALA A 591 -4.41 -6.14 -7.27
CA ALA A 591 -3.25 -6.94 -6.91
C ALA A 591 -1.95 -6.43 -7.55
N ASN A 592 -1.98 -5.99 -8.82
CA ASN A 592 -0.81 -5.42 -9.47
C ASN A 592 -0.44 -4.02 -8.92
N LEU A 593 -1.43 -3.17 -8.64
CA LEU A 593 -1.21 -1.80 -8.15
C LEU A 593 -0.63 -1.76 -6.75
N TYR A 594 -1.16 -2.61 -5.86
CA TYR A 594 -0.88 -2.57 -4.43
C TYR A 594 0.11 -3.64 -3.96
N ALA A 595 0.60 -4.51 -4.84
CA ALA A 595 1.51 -5.60 -4.47
C ALA A 595 2.73 -5.13 -3.65
N GLU A 596 3.25 -3.93 -3.92
CA GLU A 596 4.38 -3.35 -3.18
C GLU A 596 4.07 -3.02 -1.71
N LEU A 597 2.78 -2.99 -1.32
CA LEU A 597 2.32 -2.75 0.04
C LEU A 597 2.07 -4.06 0.80
N TYR A 598 1.77 -5.15 0.10
CA TYR A 598 1.44 -6.46 0.68
C TYR A 598 2.49 -7.05 1.62
N PRO A 599 3.80 -6.77 1.48
CA PRO A 599 4.80 -7.21 2.45
C PRO A 599 4.43 -6.85 3.90
N TYR A 600 3.78 -5.71 4.10
CA TYR A 600 3.48 -5.14 5.42
C TYR A 600 2.04 -5.33 5.89
N VAL A 601 1.17 -5.85 5.03
CA VAL A 601 -0.26 -6.06 5.29
C VAL A 601 -0.47 -7.43 5.92
N ASP A 602 -1.29 -7.53 6.98
CA ASP A 602 -1.64 -8.79 7.62
C ASP A 602 -2.86 -9.46 6.97
N LYS A 603 -3.83 -8.66 6.50
CA LYS A 603 -5.05 -9.13 5.85
C LYS A 603 -5.48 -8.17 4.75
N CYS A 604 -5.85 -8.70 3.58
CA CYS A 604 -6.53 -7.92 2.55
C CYS A 604 -8.04 -8.13 2.63
N TRP A 605 -8.79 -7.05 2.48
CA TRP A 605 -10.25 -7.08 2.38
C TRP A 605 -10.65 -6.85 0.92
N ILE A 606 -11.29 -7.84 0.33
CA ILE A 606 -11.81 -7.74 -1.04
C ILE A 606 -13.25 -7.28 -0.96
N GLY A 607 -13.55 -6.13 -1.54
CA GLY A 607 -14.80 -5.41 -1.32
C GLY A 607 -15.53 -5.02 -2.59
N GLU A 608 -16.02 -3.79 -2.64
CA GLU A 608 -16.96 -3.29 -3.64
C GLU A 608 -16.51 -3.51 -5.08
N GLY A 609 -17.44 -3.97 -5.91
CA GLY A 609 -17.27 -4.12 -7.36
C GLY A 609 -16.51 -5.36 -7.79
N PHE A 610 -16.02 -6.21 -6.90
CA PHE A 610 -15.46 -7.51 -7.27
C PHE A 610 -16.55 -8.46 -7.71
N ASP A 611 -16.34 -9.12 -8.85
CA ASP A 611 -17.22 -10.19 -9.34
C ASP A 611 -16.71 -11.54 -8.82
N TYR A 612 -17.44 -12.10 -7.87
CA TYR A 612 -17.12 -13.39 -7.29
C TYR A 612 -17.52 -14.58 -8.18
N ASN A 613 -18.07 -14.32 -9.39
CA ASN A 613 -18.34 -15.37 -10.42
C ASN A 613 -17.19 -15.54 -11.41
N GLU A 614 -16.08 -14.87 -11.21
CA GLU A 614 -14.87 -15.01 -12.00
C GLU A 614 -14.21 -16.40 -11.88
N SER A 615 -13.27 -16.70 -12.77
CA SER A 615 -12.56 -17.98 -12.84
C SER A 615 -11.76 -18.30 -11.57
N PRO A 616 -11.45 -19.59 -11.31
CA PRO A 616 -10.59 -19.95 -10.18
C PRO A 616 -9.20 -19.30 -10.25
N GLU A 617 -8.67 -19.11 -11.45
CA GLU A 617 -7.37 -18.46 -11.67
C GLU A 617 -7.42 -16.96 -11.36
N PHE A 618 -8.54 -16.28 -11.63
CA PHE A 618 -8.77 -14.89 -11.20
C PHE A 618 -8.84 -14.81 -9.67
N TRP A 619 -9.55 -15.72 -9.03
CA TRP A 619 -9.60 -15.80 -7.57
C TRP A 619 -8.20 -15.97 -6.97
N LEU A 620 -7.39 -16.87 -7.54
CA LEU A 620 -6.04 -17.10 -7.06
C LEU A 620 -5.17 -15.84 -7.19
N THR A 621 -5.25 -15.13 -8.31
CA THR A 621 -4.31 -14.07 -8.67
C THR A 621 -4.73 -12.68 -8.22
N GLU A 622 -6.05 -12.36 -8.23
CA GLU A 622 -6.55 -11.03 -7.92
C GLU A 622 -7.26 -10.95 -6.56
N ILE A 623 -7.82 -12.07 -6.06
CA ILE A 623 -8.65 -12.07 -4.85
C ILE A 623 -7.90 -12.65 -3.65
N SER A 624 -7.26 -13.80 -3.78
CA SER A 624 -6.77 -14.56 -2.62
C SER A 624 -5.58 -13.95 -1.89
N GLY A 625 -4.73 -13.20 -2.60
CA GLY A 625 -3.47 -12.68 -2.07
C GLY A 625 -2.33 -13.71 -1.99
N ILE A 626 -2.60 -15.00 -2.18
CA ILE A 626 -1.64 -16.10 -1.98
C ILE A 626 -0.34 -15.93 -2.76
N PRO A 627 -0.33 -15.54 -4.07
CA PRO A 627 0.91 -15.36 -4.81
C PRO A 627 1.85 -14.29 -4.24
N PHE A 628 1.32 -13.43 -3.37
CA PHE A 628 2.05 -12.33 -2.74
C PHE A 628 2.46 -12.63 -1.29
N GLY A 629 2.03 -13.76 -0.71
CA GLY A 629 2.27 -14.13 0.67
C GLY A 629 1.29 -13.46 1.66
N VAL A 630 0.08 -13.17 1.21
CA VAL A 630 -1.02 -12.59 2.02
C VAL A 630 -2.26 -13.47 1.86
N MET A 631 -3.11 -13.52 2.86
CA MET A 631 -4.42 -14.15 2.78
C MET A 631 -5.50 -13.09 2.89
N SER A 632 -6.45 -13.11 1.96
CA SER A 632 -7.54 -12.15 1.92
C SER A 632 -8.77 -12.61 2.69
N GLU A 633 -9.67 -11.67 2.91
CA GLU A 633 -11.04 -11.86 3.41
C GLU A 633 -12.04 -11.27 2.43
N MET A 634 -13.23 -11.84 2.39
CA MET A 634 -14.35 -11.26 1.66
C MET A 634 -15.06 -10.24 2.57
N MET A 635 -15.55 -9.17 1.98
CA MET A 635 -16.34 -8.16 2.71
C MET A 635 -17.74 -8.71 3.08
N ASP A 636 -18.76 -7.92 2.92
CA ASP A 636 -20.16 -8.20 3.26
C ASP A 636 -20.89 -9.04 2.19
N SER A 637 -20.21 -9.35 1.10
CA SER A 637 -20.64 -10.26 0.04
C SER A 637 -19.58 -11.32 -0.19
N GLY A 638 -19.64 -12.04 -1.26
CA GLY A 638 -18.65 -13.07 -1.60
C GLY A 638 -19.31 -14.43 -1.81
N ASN A 639 -18.47 -15.44 -1.86
CA ASN A 639 -18.91 -16.83 -1.98
C ASN A 639 -18.11 -17.70 -1.02
N GLN A 640 -18.73 -18.09 0.07
CA GLN A 640 -18.07 -18.85 1.15
C GLN A 640 -17.51 -20.21 0.69
N TYR A 641 -18.16 -20.87 -0.27
CA TYR A 641 -17.67 -22.14 -0.82
C TYR A 641 -16.37 -21.94 -1.61
N ARG A 642 -16.33 -20.91 -2.46
CA ARG A 642 -15.12 -20.56 -3.23
C ARG A 642 -14.04 -20.00 -2.30
N GLY A 643 -14.43 -19.15 -1.34
CA GLY A 643 -13.52 -18.57 -0.35
C GLY A 643 -12.78 -19.65 0.46
N LEU A 644 -13.48 -20.71 0.89
CA LEU A 644 -12.88 -21.79 1.67
C LEU A 644 -11.76 -22.53 0.91
N LEU A 645 -11.74 -22.51 -0.43
CA LEU A 645 -10.62 -23.04 -1.22
C LEU A 645 -9.31 -22.29 -0.96
N PHE A 646 -9.39 -21.04 -0.51
CA PHE A 646 -8.26 -20.16 -0.28
C PHE A 646 -8.09 -19.77 1.20
N GLY A 647 -8.84 -20.41 2.10
CA GLY A 647 -8.84 -20.08 3.54
C GLY A 647 -9.51 -18.75 3.88
N MET A 648 -10.34 -18.23 2.97
CA MET A 648 -11.01 -16.94 3.14
C MET A 648 -12.36 -17.09 3.85
N THR A 649 -12.71 -16.11 4.67
CA THR A 649 -14.02 -15.96 5.30
C THR A 649 -14.55 -14.53 5.15
N ASN A 650 -15.54 -14.16 5.96
CA ASN A 650 -16.14 -12.83 6.00
C ASN A 650 -16.02 -12.22 7.40
N ARG A 651 -16.44 -10.97 7.55
CA ARG A 651 -16.50 -10.24 8.82
C ARG A 651 -17.91 -10.22 9.42
N LEU A 652 -18.01 -10.07 10.74
CA LEU A 652 -19.25 -9.73 11.43
C LEU A 652 -19.50 -8.20 11.41
N GLY A 653 -20.73 -7.79 11.60
CA GLY A 653 -21.14 -6.40 11.77
C GLY A 653 -21.87 -5.81 10.57
N TRP A 654 -21.51 -6.24 9.36
CA TRP A 654 -22.19 -5.94 8.10
C TRP A 654 -22.52 -7.20 7.28
N GLU A 655 -22.52 -8.35 7.94
CA GLU A 655 -22.85 -9.61 7.30
C GLU A 655 -24.30 -9.65 6.77
N THR A 656 -24.49 -10.42 5.72
CA THR A 656 -25.79 -10.90 5.22
C THR A 656 -25.95 -12.37 5.60
N ASN A 657 -27.12 -12.94 5.37
CA ASN A 657 -27.33 -14.39 5.57
C ASN A 657 -26.38 -15.27 4.74
N GLU A 658 -25.87 -14.76 3.62
CA GLU A 658 -24.99 -15.46 2.68
C GLU A 658 -23.50 -15.25 3.01
N SER A 659 -23.17 -14.21 3.77
CA SER A 659 -21.80 -13.84 4.16
C SER A 659 -21.54 -13.94 5.66
N ASP A 660 -22.42 -14.60 6.42
CA ASP A 660 -22.24 -14.86 7.84
C ASP A 660 -21.01 -15.75 8.06
N PRO A 661 -19.94 -15.27 8.72
CA PRO A 661 -18.70 -16.03 8.85
C PRO A 661 -18.77 -17.17 9.88
N LEU A 662 -19.78 -17.20 10.73
CA LEU A 662 -19.83 -18.10 11.90
C LEU A 662 -19.71 -19.57 11.51
N ASN A 663 -20.29 -19.96 10.37
CA ASN A 663 -20.23 -21.35 9.91
C ASN A 663 -18.80 -21.75 9.48
N ILE A 664 -18.09 -20.84 8.83
CA ILE A 664 -16.71 -21.07 8.39
C ILE A 664 -15.77 -21.06 9.60
N TRP A 665 -15.96 -20.14 10.56
CA TRP A 665 -15.17 -20.13 11.78
C TRP A 665 -15.34 -21.41 12.60
N ARG A 666 -16.57 -22.00 12.63
CA ARG A 666 -16.79 -23.32 13.24
C ARG A 666 -16.05 -24.44 12.51
N ILE A 667 -16.00 -24.41 11.17
CA ILE A 667 -15.20 -25.38 10.41
C ILE A 667 -13.73 -25.27 10.82
N PHE A 668 -13.20 -24.05 10.95
CA PHE A 668 -11.82 -23.85 11.39
C PHE A 668 -11.56 -24.42 12.79
N ASP A 669 -12.50 -24.22 13.73
CA ASP A 669 -12.36 -24.69 15.11
C ASP A 669 -12.60 -26.21 15.24
N ASP A 670 -13.70 -26.70 14.71
CA ASP A 670 -14.13 -28.09 14.88
C ASP A 670 -13.16 -29.08 14.24
N TYR A 671 -12.48 -28.67 13.17
CA TYR A 671 -11.54 -29.50 12.41
C TYR A 671 -10.08 -29.04 12.51
N HIS A 672 -9.78 -28.11 13.42
CA HIS A 672 -8.42 -27.59 13.68
C HIS A 672 -7.65 -27.20 12.39
N LEU A 673 -8.35 -26.53 11.45
CA LEU A 673 -7.76 -26.15 10.18
C LEU A 673 -6.62 -25.12 10.32
N ASP A 674 -6.57 -24.42 11.46
CA ASP A 674 -5.46 -23.55 11.86
C ASP A 674 -4.13 -24.30 11.99
N LYS A 675 -4.16 -25.60 12.32
CA LYS A 675 -2.98 -26.48 12.43
C LYS A 675 -2.72 -27.30 11.17
N ALA A 676 -3.60 -27.22 10.16
CA ALA A 676 -3.49 -28.00 8.95
C ALA A 676 -2.52 -27.35 7.95
N GLU A 677 -1.96 -28.15 7.06
CA GLU A 677 -1.29 -27.67 5.85
C GLU A 677 -2.34 -27.42 4.76
N LEU A 678 -2.41 -26.21 4.22
CA LEU A 678 -3.23 -25.88 3.06
C LEU A 678 -2.51 -26.29 1.77
N VAL A 679 -3.07 -27.24 1.03
CA VAL A 679 -2.57 -27.68 -0.28
C VAL A 679 -3.64 -27.32 -1.32
N GLY A 680 -3.48 -26.16 -1.94
CA GLY A 680 -4.48 -25.61 -2.86
C GLY A 680 -4.60 -26.40 -4.17
N TRP A 681 -5.70 -26.23 -4.88
CA TRP A 681 -5.93 -26.83 -6.19
C TRP A 681 -4.87 -26.44 -7.25
N TRP A 682 -4.09 -25.40 -6.98
CA TRP A 682 -2.98 -24.92 -7.82
C TRP A 682 -1.62 -25.54 -7.46
N ASP A 683 -1.55 -26.30 -6.37
CA ASP A 683 -0.34 -26.96 -5.88
C ASP A 683 -0.27 -28.40 -6.43
N ASP A 684 0.86 -28.73 -7.04
CA ASP A 684 1.08 -30.06 -7.65
C ASP A 684 1.09 -31.20 -6.62
N ARG A 685 1.17 -30.88 -5.32
CA ARG A 685 1.08 -31.85 -4.22
C ARG A 685 -0.36 -32.19 -3.83
N ASN A 686 -1.35 -31.50 -4.43
CA ASN A 686 -2.76 -31.79 -4.17
C ASN A 686 -3.13 -33.17 -4.77
N GLU A 687 -3.63 -34.05 -3.92
CA GLU A 687 -3.96 -35.44 -4.29
C GLU A 687 -5.43 -35.61 -4.69
N VAL A 688 -6.26 -34.58 -4.57
CA VAL A 688 -7.67 -34.64 -4.98
C VAL A 688 -7.81 -34.54 -6.48
N VAL A 689 -8.31 -35.56 -7.10
CA VAL A 689 -8.57 -35.58 -8.53
C VAL A 689 -10.07 -35.45 -8.80
N LEU A 690 -10.41 -34.54 -9.69
CA LEU A 690 -11.77 -34.23 -10.13
C LEU A 690 -11.88 -34.44 -11.63
N SER A 691 -12.95 -35.09 -12.10
CA SER A 691 -13.18 -35.31 -13.55
C SER A 691 -13.71 -34.05 -14.26
N ASN A 692 -14.16 -33.03 -13.53
CA ASN A 692 -14.76 -31.81 -14.09
C ASN A 692 -13.93 -30.58 -13.75
N SER A 693 -13.42 -29.91 -14.76
CA SER A 693 -12.59 -28.70 -14.63
C SER A 693 -13.32 -27.45 -14.14
N ALA A 694 -14.64 -27.41 -14.11
CA ALA A 694 -15.42 -26.32 -13.51
C ALA A 694 -15.45 -26.41 -11.96
N VAL A 695 -15.00 -27.53 -11.39
CA VAL A 695 -14.93 -27.77 -9.96
C VAL A 695 -13.47 -27.74 -9.51
N ARG A 696 -13.21 -27.14 -8.35
CA ARG A 696 -11.87 -27.12 -7.74
C ARG A 696 -11.95 -27.67 -6.32
N ALA A 697 -10.85 -28.29 -5.88
CA ALA A 697 -10.72 -28.81 -4.53
C ALA A 697 -9.38 -28.44 -3.91
N THR A 698 -9.41 -28.00 -2.66
CA THR A 698 -8.25 -27.70 -1.82
C THR A 698 -8.22 -28.67 -0.65
N GLU A 699 -7.07 -29.23 -0.35
CA GLU A 699 -6.84 -30.08 0.81
C GLU A 699 -6.36 -29.25 2.00
N TYR A 700 -6.84 -29.63 3.17
CA TYR A 700 -6.30 -29.26 4.47
C TYR A 700 -5.80 -30.55 5.13
N ARG A 701 -4.49 -30.69 5.31
CA ARG A 701 -3.83 -31.88 5.84
C ARG A 701 -3.43 -31.70 7.29
N LEU A 702 -3.92 -32.53 8.19
CA LEU A 702 -3.60 -32.50 9.62
C LEU A 702 -3.15 -33.89 10.08
N GLY A 703 -1.85 -34.16 10.11
CA GLY A 703 -1.31 -35.48 10.35
C GLY A 703 -1.83 -36.50 9.32
N ASP A 704 -2.53 -37.54 9.78
CA ASP A 704 -3.16 -38.53 8.91
C ASP A 704 -4.56 -38.15 8.43
N GLU A 705 -5.11 -37.06 8.92
CA GLU A 705 -6.45 -36.57 8.57
C GLU A 705 -6.39 -35.68 7.34
N LYS A 706 -7.38 -35.83 6.47
CA LYS A 706 -7.53 -35.00 5.26
C LYS A 706 -8.93 -34.41 5.23
N TYR A 707 -8.98 -33.09 5.11
CA TYR A 707 -10.20 -32.33 4.88
C TYR A 707 -10.15 -31.71 3.51
N ILE A 708 -11.27 -31.63 2.81
CA ILE A 708 -11.33 -31.17 1.44
C ILE A 708 -12.42 -30.11 1.32
N ALA A 709 -12.05 -28.91 0.94
CA ALA A 709 -12.95 -27.89 0.48
C ALA A 709 -13.15 -28.04 -1.03
N ILE A 710 -14.40 -28.07 -1.50
CA ILE A 710 -14.74 -28.17 -2.93
C ILE A 710 -15.71 -27.09 -3.32
N ALA A 711 -15.51 -26.46 -4.47
CA ALA A 711 -16.44 -25.47 -5.01
C ALA A 711 -16.61 -25.58 -6.53
N ASN A 712 -17.86 -25.29 -6.96
CA ASN A 712 -18.23 -25.15 -8.35
C ASN A 712 -18.08 -23.67 -8.79
N PHE A 713 -17.27 -23.42 -9.81
CA PHE A 713 -17.04 -22.09 -10.38
C PHE A 713 -18.01 -21.75 -11.54
N SER A 714 -18.83 -22.72 -11.99
CA SER A 714 -19.87 -22.47 -12.97
C SER A 714 -21.14 -21.89 -12.33
N SER A 715 -21.94 -21.15 -13.10
CA SER A 715 -23.30 -20.74 -12.73
C SER A 715 -24.30 -21.90 -12.75
N ASP A 716 -23.98 -23.00 -13.45
CA ASP A 716 -24.83 -24.17 -13.61
C ASP A 716 -24.45 -25.29 -12.66
N GLU A 717 -25.39 -26.21 -12.44
CA GLU A 717 -25.14 -27.44 -11.70
C GLU A 717 -24.05 -28.27 -12.40
N GLN A 718 -23.06 -28.73 -11.64
CA GLN A 718 -21.98 -29.57 -12.12
C GLN A 718 -21.95 -30.92 -11.42
N LYS A 719 -21.55 -31.94 -12.17
CA LYS A 719 -21.25 -33.28 -11.65
C LYS A 719 -19.77 -33.57 -11.87
N SER A 720 -19.13 -34.21 -10.91
CA SER A 720 -17.74 -34.64 -11.02
C SER A 720 -17.56 -35.98 -10.30
N ASP A 721 -16.67 -36.80 -10.87
CA ASP A 721 -16.08 -37.86 -10.06
C ASP A 721 -15.02 -37.25 -9.15
N ILE A 722 -14.82 -37.85 -7.97
CA ILE A 722 -13.82 -37.45 -6.97
C ILE A 722 -13.09 -38.69 -6.46
N TYR A 723 -11.76 -38.60 -6.40
CA TYR A 723 -10.91 -39.61 -5.80
C TYR A 723 -9.61 -38.98 -5.28
N ILE A 724 -8.89 -39.70 -4.42
CA ILE A 724 -7.57 -39.33 -3.92
C ILE A 724 -6.52 -40.17 -4.68
N GLU A 725 -5.50 -39.49 -5.23
CA GLU A 725 -4.34 -40.10 -5.87
C GLU A 725 -3.24 -40.23 -4.81
N GLY A 726 -2.56 -41.42 -4.74
CA GLY A 726 -1.44 -41.64 -3.82
C GLY A 726 -1.40 -43.07 -3.24
N ASP A 727 -0.25 -43.43 -2.68
CA ASP A 727 0.06 -44.80 -2.20
C ASP A 727 -0.69 -45.20 -0.91
N VAL A 728 -1.33 -44.30 -0.22
CA VAL A 728 -1.89 -44.52 1.14
C VAL A 728 -3.35 -45.00 1.12
N LEU A 729 -4.12 -44.60 0.08
CA LEU A 729 -5.55 -44.94 -0.02
C LEU A 729 -5.87 -45.43 -1.41
N LYS A 730 -6.07 -46.77 -1.54
CA LYS A 730 -6.56 -47.35 -2.79
C LYS A 730 -8.01 -47.00 -3.03
N THR A 731 -8.41 -46.77 -4.28
CA THR A 731 -9.79 -46.49 -4.65
C THR A 731 -10.72 -47.59 -4.12
N GLY A 732 -11.69 -47.21 -3.30
CA GLY A 732 -12.63 -48.12 -2.65
C GLY A 732 -12.38 -48.38 -1.15
N ASP A 733 -11.24 -48.01 -0.61
CA ASP A 733 -10.90 -48.16 0.80
C ASP A 733 -11.32 -46.97 1.68
N TYR A 734 -11.87 -45.92 1.06
CA TYR A 734 -12.33 -44.73 1.73
C TYR A 734 -13.66 -44.20 1.17
N TYR A 735 -14.27 -43.31 1.91
CA TYR A 735 -15.43 -42.51 1.51
C TYR A 735 -15.24 -41.07 1.99
N PHE A 736 -16.01 -40.15 1.43
CA PHE A 736 -16.01 -38.77 1.86
C PHE A 736 -17.27 -38.49 2.69
N TYR A 737 -17.09 -37.95 3.88
CA TYR A 737 -18.18 -37.57 4.76
C TYR A 737 -18.33 -36.05 4.75
N ALA A 738 -19.48 -35.54 4.33
CA ALA A 738 -19.88 -34.16 4.49
C ALA A 738 -20.66 -33.99 5.80
N PRO A 739 -20.08 -33.38 6.85
CA PRO A 739 -20.76 -33.14 8.10
C PRO A 739 -21.90 -32.13 7.94
N PRO A 740 -22.95 -32.15 8.77
CA PRO A 740 -23.97 -31.13 8.76
C PRO A 740 -23.39 -29.80 9.27
N ILE A 741 -23.46 -28.75 8.48
CA ILE A 741 -23.03 -27.39 8.83
C ILE A 741 -24.19 -26.46 8.53
N GLU A 742 -24.65 -25.75 9.54
CA GLU A 742 -25.81 -24.86 9.46
C GLU A 742 -25.64 -23.84 8.31
N ARG A 743 -26.65 -23.68 7.46
CA ARG A 743 -26.66 -22.77 6.30
C ARG A 743 -25.58 -23.01 5.25
N PHE A 744 -24.71 -24.00 5.43
CA PHE A 744 -23.61 -24.31 4.51
C PHE A 744 -23.86 -25.62 3.77
N GLN A 745 -24.05 -26.75 4.47
CA GLN A 745 -24.29 -28.06 3.86
C GLN A 745 -25.11 -29.00 4.75
N ARG A 746 -25.79 -29.95 4.09
CA ARG A 746 -26.46 -31.06 4.78
C ARG A 746 -25.50 -32.23 4.95
N GLU A 747 -25.78 -33.08 5.93
CA GLU A 747 -25.07 -34.33 6.12
C GLU A 747 -25.26 -35.26 4.92
N GLN A 748 -24.15 -35.81 4.41
CA GLN A 748 -24.18 -36.83 3.33
C GLN A 748 -22.88 -37.64 3.29
N ILE A 749 -22.98 -38.87 2.78
CA ILE A 749 -21.83 -39.70 2.43
C ILE A 749 -21.67 -39.67 0.92
N VAL A 750 -20.44 -39.38 0.48
CA VAL A 750 -20.05 -39.34 -0.96
C VAL A 750 -19.04 -40.45 -1.20
N MET A 751 -19.36 -41.37 -2.10
CA MET A 751 -18.45 -42.46 -2.44
C MET A 751 -17.39 -42.00 -3.44
N ASN A 752 -17.80 -41.60 -4.63
CA ASN A 752 -16.90 -41.18 -5.70
C ASN A 752 -17.54 -40.18 -6.70
N LYS A 753 -18.75 -39.71 -6.42
CA LYS A 753 -19.46 -38.76 -7.31
C LYS A 753 -20.07 -37.66 -6.49
N ILE A 754 -19.82 -36.43 -6.91
CA ILE A 754 -20.41 -35.22 -6.36
C ILE A 754 -21.30 -34.51 -7.36
N LYS A 755 -22.32 -33.85 -6.82
CA LYS A 755 -23.25 -33.00 -7.56
C LYS A 755 -23.35 -31.67 -6.83
N LEU A 756 -22.95 -30.58 -7.48
CA LEU A 756 -22.88 -29.25 -6.91
C LEU A 756 -23.70 -28.26 -7.72
N GLY A 757 -24.64 -27.59 -7.09
CA GLY A 757 -25.36 -26.47 -7.70
C GLY A 757 -24.39 -25.36 -8.14
N GLY A 758 -24.86 -24.45 -9.00
CA GLY A 758 -24.06 -23.31 -9.46
C GLY A 758 -23.53 -22.47 -8.31
N GLY A 759 -22.23 -22.23 -8.25
CA GLY A 759 -21.56 -21.47 -7.20
C GLY A 759 -21.60 -22.12 -5.81
N LYS A 760 -22.03 -23.38 -5.68
CA LYS A 760 -22.08 -24.14 -4.41
C LYS A 760 -20.86 -25.04 -4.24
N GLY A 761 -20.66 -25.52 -3.04
CA GLY A 761 -19.55 -26.40 -2.69
C GLY A 761 -19.85 -27.31 -1.51
N LEU A 762 -18.83 -28.01 -1.05
CA LEU A 762 -18.86 -28.91 0.10
C LEU A 762 -17.55 -28.82 0.88
N PHE A 763 -17.66 -29.07 2.16
CA PHE A 763 -16.54 -29.41 3.03
C PHE A 763 -16.65 -30.92 3.34
N LEU A 764 -15.61 -31.68 3.09
CA LEU A 764 -15.58 -33.13 3.17
C LEU A 764 -14.45 -33.61 4.09
N ILE A 765 -14.72 -34.67 4.82
CA ILE A 765 -13.74 -35.42 5.61
C ILE A 765 -13.44 -36.71 4.86
N VAL A 766 -12.18 -37.05 4.70
CA VAL A 766 -11.77 -38.33 4.13
C VAL A 766 -11.76 -39.36 5.26
N SER A 767 -12.60 -40.41 5.17
CA SER A 767 -12.72 -41.45 6.14
C SER A 767 -12.38 -42.80 5.52
N LYS A 768 -11.65 -43.65 6.27
CA LYS A 768 -11.39 -45.04 5.87
C LYS A 768 -12.67 -45.85 6.06
N LYS A 769 -12.90 -46.85 5.19
CA LYS A 769 -13.99 -47.83 5.32
C LYS A 769 -13.76 -48.79 6.47
#